data_a38932246bb562cc99bc3e22a8ff4949
#
_entry.id   a38932246bb562cc99bc3e22a8ff4949
#
_cell.length_a   1.000
_cell.length_b   1.000
_cell.length_c   1.000
_cell.angle_alpha   90.00
_cell.angle_beta   90.00
_cell.angle_gamma   90.00
#
_symmetry.space_group_name_H-M   'P 1'
#
loop_
_entity.id
_entity.type
_entity.pdbx_description
1 polymer ?
#
loop_
_entity_poly.entity_id
_entity_poly.type
_entity_poly.pdbx_seq_one_letter_code
_entity_poly.pdbx_strand_id
1 'polypeptide(L)'
;MSARLPLVLRQLGRPPRPPGPPRRLREPCRAASGSGSQSGGQEGLSGQQRPQDGPAWSSQGPGSPAPPARDSIAREVIQNSKEVLHLLQEKNPAFKPVLAIIQAGDENLMQEINQNLAEEAGLNITHVCLPPDSSEDEIIDEILKMNEDTRVHGLALQISEDLFSSKVLNALNPEKDVDGVTDVNLGKLVRGDAHECFVSPVARAVIELLEKSGASLDGKKILVVGAHGSLDAALQCLFQRRGSMTMNSQWKTPQLQSKLHEADIVILGSPKPEEIPLTWIQPGTTVLNCFHDLLSGKLSCSSPRAHLNGLIAEDNLGLLAAALRIQNMVSSGRRWLREQQHRRWRLHSLKLQPLSPVPSDIEISRAQTPKAVDILAKEIGLLADEIEIYGKSKAKVRLSLLERLKDQADGKYVLVAGITPTPLGEGKSTVTIGLVQALTAHLNVNSFACLRQPSQGPTFGVKGGAAGGGYAQVIPMEEFNLHLTGDIHAITAANNLLAAAIDTRILHENTQTDKALYNRLVPLVNGVREFSEIQLARLKKLGINKTDPSMLTEEEMSKFARLNIDPTTITWQRVLDTNDRFLRKITIGQASTEKGYSRQAQFDIAVASEIMAVLALTDSLKDMKERLGRMVVASDKNGQPVTAEDLGVTGALTVLMKDAIKPNLMQTLEGTPVFVHAGPFANIAHGNSSVLADKIALKLVGEEGFVVTEAGFGADIGMEKFFNIKCRASGLVPNVVVLVATVRALKMHGGGPSVTAGVPLKKEYTEENIQLVADGCCNLQKQIQIAQLFGVPVVVALNVFKTDTRAEIDLVCELAKRAGAFDAVPCHHWSVGGKGSVDLARAVREAANKRSRFRFLYDIQLPIVEKIRAIAQSVYGAKDIELSPEAQSKIDRYTQQGFGNLPICMAKTHLSLSHQPERKGVPRDFILPISDVRASIGAGFIYPLVGTEARSANDSVSMMCGCIWLSDVKGPPWSQMSTMPGLPTRPCFYDIDLDAETEQVKGLF
;
A
#
# COMPACT_ATOMS: atom_id res chain seq x y z
N MET A 1 14.02 -10.68 64.79
CA MET A 1 14.88 -9.57 65.15
C MET A 1 14.70 -8.47 64.15
N SER A 2 13.96 -7.54 64.52
CA SER A 2 13.59 -6.23 64.15
C SER A 2 14.74 -5.24 63.96
N ALA A 3 14.70 -4.41 62.94
CA ALA A 3 15.20 -3.03 62.92
C ALA A 3 14.82 -2.43 61.55
N ARG A 4 13.75 -1.67 61.47
CA ARG A 4 13.55 -0.22 61.53
C ARG A 4 14.26 0.56 60.46
N LEU A 5 13.41 1.06 59.52
CA LEU A 5 13.66 2.22 58.63
C LEU A 5 13.81 3.53 59.44
N PRO A 6 14.37 4.58 58.88
CA PRO A 6 13.76 5.88 59.02
C PRO A 6 13.36 6.54 57.67
N LEU A 7 12.18 7.14 57.72
CA LEU A 7 11.66 8.14 56.82
C LEU A 7 12.58 9.38 56.75
N VAL A 8 12.84 9.88 55.53
CA VAL A 8 13.09 11.31 55.30
C VAL A 8 12.21 11.78 54.14
N LEU A 9 11.14 12.43 54.50
CA LEU A 9 10.33 13.31 53.69
C LEU A 9 11.00 14.69 53.66
N ARG A 10 11.27 15.25 52.43
CA ARG A 10 11.03 16.68 52.14
C ARG A 10 11.33 17.06 50.71
N GLN A 11 10.28 17.57 50.06
CA GLN A 11 10.22 18.66 49.08
C GLN A 11 10.94 18.44 47.76
N LEU A 12 10.18 18.11 46.73
CA LEU A 12 10.37 18.62 45.38
C LEU A 12 9.02 18.96 44.75
N GLY A 13 8.99 20.10 44.08
CA GLY A 13 7.85 20.87 43.66
C GLY A 13 6.90 20.20 42.68
N ARG A 14 5.71 20.73 42.58
CA ARG A 14 4.66 20.39 41.63
C ARG A 14 5.13 20.63 40.20
N PRO A 15 4.78 19.74 39.24
CA PRO A 15 5.01 20.00 37.83
C PRO A 15 4.07 21.10 37.30
N PRO A 16 4.47 21.86 36.28
CA PRO A 16 3.65 22.91 35.68
C PRO A 16 2.44 22.34 34.93
N ARG A 17 1.31 23.04 35.00
CA ARG A 17 0.08 22.72 34.25
C ARG A 17 0.29 22.88 32.76
N PRO A 18 -0.34 22.06 31.91
CA PRO A 18 -0.31 22.24 30.46
C PRO A 18 -1.07 23.51 30.04
N PRO A 19 -0.66 24.18 28.95
CA PRO A 19 -1.34 25.37 28.44
C PRO A 19 -2.73 25.03 27.89
N GLY A 20 -3.70 25.88 28.20
CA GLY A 20 -5.09 25.77 27.73
C GLY A 20 -5.22 26.11 26.24
N PRO A 21 -6.34 25.70 25.60
CA PRO A 21 -6.54 25.87 24.16
C PRO A 21 -6.67 27.35 23.76
N PRO A 22 -6.28 27.72 22.52
CA PRO A 22 -6.33 29.09 22.05
C PRO A 22 -7.77 29.59 21.91
N ARG A 23 -7.99 30.83 22.33
CA ARG A 23 -9.27 31.55 22.25
C ARG A 23 -9.61 31.79 20.77
N ARG A 24 -10.82 31.39 20.38
CA ARG A 24 -11.46 31.80 19.11
C ARG A 24 -11.64 33.33 19.10
N LEU A 25 -11.11 33.98 18.08
CA LEU A 25 -11.45 35.36 17.72
C LEU A 25 -12.86 35.40 17.15
N ARG A 26 -13.66 36.32 17.69
CA ARG A 26 -15.03 36.62 17.25
C ARG A 26 -15.00 37.40 15.94
N GLU A 27 -15.77 36.95 14.97
CA GLU A 27 -16.16 37.73 13.80
C GLU A 27 -17.08 38.91 14.21
N PRO A 28 -17.00 40.07 13.53
CA PRO A 28 -17.94 41.16 13.76
C PRO A 28 -19.24 40.97 12.95
N CYS A 29 -20.34 41.13 13.62
CA CYS A 29 -21.70 41.14 13.09
C CYS A 29 -21.87 42.24 12.03
N ARG A 30 -22.43 41.89 10.89
CA ARG A 30 -23.10 42.84 9.99
C ARG A 30 -24.58 42.98 10.37
N ALA A 31 -24.96 44.22 10.58
CA ALA A 31 -26.34 44.62 10.82
C ALA A 31 -27.18 44.55 9.56
N ALA A 32 -28.43 44.10 9.72
CA ALA A 32 -29.46 44.09 8.73
C ALA A 32 -30.24 45.43 8.76
N SER A 33 -30.63 45.90 7.55
CA SER A 33 -31.80 46.70 7.30
C SER A 33 -32.19 46.43 5.86
N GLY A 34 -33.32 45.97 5.46
CA GLY A 34 -34.70 46.13 5.83
C GLY A 34 -35.46 46.73 4.66
N SER A 35 -36.55 46.06 4.21
CA SER A 35 -37.66 46.48 3.33
C SER A 35 -37.38 46.46 1.81
N GLY A 36 -38.19 45.92 0.94
CA GLY A 36 -39.58 45.43 1.00
C GLY A 36 -40.22 45.48 -0.39
N SER A 37 -41.08 44.48 -0.62
CA SER A 37 -42.22 44.49 -1.57
C SER A 37 -41.98 44.36 -3.08
N GLN A 38 -42.33 43.26 -3.66
CA GLN A 38 -43.61 42.80 -4.25
C GLN A 38 -43.76 43.02 -5.75
N SER A 39 -44.15 41.93 -6.41
CA SER A 39 -45.11 41.71 -7.53
C SER A 39 -44.57 42.01 -8.92
N GLY A 40 -44.55 41.07 -9.86
CA GLY A 40 -45.65 40.30 -10.36
C GLY A 40 -45.69 40.38 -11.85
N GLY A 41 -45.92 39.26 -12.55
CA GLY A 41 -46.68 39.23 -13.80
C GLY A 41 -45.94 39.08 -15.11
N GLN A 42 -45.85 37.90 -15.60
CA GLN A 42 -46.49 37.30 -16.80
C GLN A 42 -46.26 37.91 -18.20
N GLU A 43 -45.77 37.00 -19.08
CA GLU A 43 -46.20 36.69 -20.44
C GLU A 43 -45.95 37.65 -21.60
N GLY A 44 -45.47 37.07 -22.72
CA GLY A 44 -45.99 37.39 -24.01
C GLY A 44 -45.03 37.46 -25.21
N LEU A 45 -44.79 36.33 -25.86
CA LEU A 45 -44.87 36.07 -27.30
C LEU A 45 -44.48 37.13 -28.37
N SER A 46 -43.61 36.68 -29.28
CA SER A 46 -43.66 36.74 -30.76
C SER A 46 -43.27 38.03 -31.48
N GLY A 47 -42.54 37.83 -32.59
CA GLY A 47 -42.65 38.69 -33.73
C GLY A 47 -41.34 38.81 -34.57
N GLN A 48 -41.24 38.03 -35.59
CA GLN A 48 -40.38 38.18 -36.79
C GLN A 48 -40.43 39.58 -37.40
N GLN A 49 -39.34 40.05 -37.98
CA GLN A 49 -39.25 40.40 -39.43
C GLN A 49 -37.90 41.03 -39.80
N ARG A 50 -37.25 40.47 -40.82
CA ARG A 50 -36.36 41.17 -41.77
C ARG A 50 -37.27 41.94 -42.78
N PRO A 51 -36.80 42.91 -43.66
CA PRO A 51 -35.64 42.78 -44.52
C PRO A 51 -34.93 44.09 -44.97
N GLN A 52 -33.78 43.90 -45.66
CA GLN A 52 -33.26 44.63 -46.86
C GLN A 52 -32.93 46.14 -46.79
N ASP A 53 -31.72 46.58 -47.08
CA ASP A 53 -31.23 46.93 -48.39
C ASP A 53 -29.70 47.31 -48.37
N GLY A 54 -28.90 46.85 -49.35
CA GLY A 54 -27.58 47.33 -49.67
C GLY A 54 -27.66 48.42 -50.78
N PRO A 55 -26.59 48.76 -51.54
CA PRO A 55 -25.16 48.72 -51.27
C PRO A 55 -24.43 50.07 -51.49
N ALA A 56 -23.24 50.25 -50.98
CA ALA A 56 -22.33 51.23 -51.52
C ALA A 56 -20.87 50.75 -51.51
N TRP A 57 -20.34 50.55 -52.66
CA TRP A 57 -18.97 50.24 -52.96
C TRP A 57 -18.09 51.49 -52.78
N SER A 58 -17.06 51.39 -51.93
CA SER A 58 -15.87 52.22 -52.06
C SER A 58 -14.61 51.35 -51.92
N SER A 59 -13.83 51.39 -52.97
CA SER A 59 -12.51 50.82 -53.13
C SER A 59 -11.48 51.28 -52.10
N GLN A 60 -10.91 50.33 -51.36
CA GLN A 60 -9.60 50.49 -50.73
C GLN A 60 -8.81 49.18 -50.88
N GLY A 61 -7.52 49.29 -51.28
CA GLY A 61 -6.61 48.22 -51.57
C GLY A 61 -6.26 47.31 -50.41
N PRO A 62 -5.46 46.25 -50.63
CA PRO A 62 -5.24 45.20 -49.62
C PRO A 62 -4.46 45.73 -48.43
N GLY A 63 -5.19 45.97 -47.36
CA GLY A 63 -4.64 46.30 -46.05
C GLY A 63 -4.08 45.07 -45.37
N SER A 64 -2.91 45.21 -44.82
CA SER A 64 -2.29 44.23 -43.89
C SER A 64 -3.28 43.76 -42.84
N PRO A 65 -3.25 42.50 -42.37
CA PRO A 65 -4.13 42.03 -41.33
C PRO A 65 -3.90 42.88 -40.06
N ALA A 66 -5.01 43.33 -39.49
CA ALA A 66 -4.96 44.02 -38.19
C ALA A 66 -4.30 43.14 -37.16
N PRO A 67 -3.44 43.67 -36.24
CA PRO A 67 -2.83 42.88 -35.20
C PRO A 67 -3.93 42.26 -34.33
N PRO A 68 -3.77 40.97 -33.88
CA PRO A 68 -4.74 40.33 -33.08
C PRO A 68 -5.00 41.14 -31.78
N ALA A 69 -6.22 41.02 -31.24
CA ALA A 69 -6.63 41.73 -30.02
C ALA A 69 -5.61 41.48 -28.91
N ARG A 70 -5.22 42.52 -28.20
CA ARG A 70 -4.03 42.63 -27.33
C ARG A 70 -3.82 41.50 -26.31
N ASP A 71 -4.91 40.79 -25.90
CA ASP A 71 -4.87 39.72 -24.88
C ASP A 71 -4.98 38.28 -25.47
N SER A 72 -5.02 38.12 -26.79
CA SER A 72 -5.36 36.84 -27.42
C SER A 72 -4.30 35.74 -27.20
N ILE A 73 -3.01 36.09 -27.15
CA ILE A 73 -1.91 35.14 -27.01
C ILE A 73 -1.85 34.52 -25.62
N ALA A 74 -1.90 35.35 -24.59
CA ALA A 74 -1.88 34.88 -23.21
C ALA A 74 -3.09 33.97 -22.92
N ARG A 75 -4.28 34.33 -23.41
CA ARG A 75 -5.49 33.51 -23.27
C ARG A 75 -5.39 32.20 -24.05
N GLU A 76 -4.78 32.19 -25.24
CA GLU A 76 -4.52 30.97 -26.00
C GLU A 76 -3.58 30.02 -25.22
N VAL A 77 -2.52 30.54 -24.61
CA VAL A 77 -1.58 29.75 -23.78
C VAL A 77 -2.28 29.19 -22.53
N ILE A 78 -3.13 30.00 -21.87
CA ILE A 78 -3.90 29.55 -20.70
C ILE A 78 -4.93 28.48 -21.09
N GLN A 79 -5.65 28.66 -22.20
CA GLN A 79 -6.61 27.67 -22.68
C GLN A 79 -5.95 26.34 -23.03
N ASN A 80 -4.82 26.36 -23.73
CA ASN A 80 -4.03 25.17 -24.01
C ASN A 80 -3.53 24.50 -22.72
N SER A 81 -3.11 25.28 -21.71
CA SER A 81 -2.65 24.79 -20.41
C SER A 81 -3.80 24.12 -19.65
N LYS A 82 -5.00 24.70 -19.69
CA LYS A 82 -6.22 24.14 -19.09
C LYS A 82 -6.64 22.82 -19.71
N GLU A 83 -6.60 22.71 -21.04
CA GLU A 83 -6.90 21.46 -21.74
C GLU A 83 -5.92 20.34 -21.38
N VAL A 84 -4.62 20.65 -21.35
CA VAL A 84 -3.59 19.69 -20.91
C VAL A 84 -3.83 19.26 -19.46
N LEU A 85 -4.15 20.20 -18.57
CA LEU A 85 -4.43 19.90 -17.17
C LEU A 85 -5.68 19.02 -17.02
N HIS A 86 -6.74 19.32 -17.76
CA HIS A 86 -7.97 18.51 -17.77
C HIS A 86 -7.68 17.06 -18.16
N LEU A 87 -6.90 16.84 -19.25
CA LEU A 87 -6.48 15.50 -19.68
C LEU A 87 -5.62 14.77 -18.62
N LEU A 88 -4.82 15.50 -17.85
CA LEU A 88 -4.05 14.93 -16.75
C LEU A 88 -4.94 14.54 -15.57
N GLN A 89 -5.96 15.36 -15.27
CA GLN A 89 -6.93 15.13 -14.20
C GLN A 89 -7.95 14.03 -14.54
N GLU A 90 -8.33 13.85 -15.80
CA GLU A 90 -9.14 12.70 -16.23
C GLU A 90 -8.47 11.37 -15.86
N LYS A 91 -7.15 11.28 -16.02
CA LYS A 91 -6.35 10.10 -15.66
C LYS A 91 -6.02 10.03 -14.16
N ASN A 92 -5.99 11.16 -13.48
CA ASN A 92 -5.63 11.29 -12.07
C ASN A 92 -6.53 12.32 -11.37
N PRO A 93 -7.76 11.95 -10.98
CA PRO A 93 -8.74 12.91 -10.42
C PRO A 93 -8.29 13.65 -9.16
N ALA A 94 -7.37 13.04 -8.38
CA ALA A 94 -6.79 13.66 -7.19
C ALA A 94 -5.63 14.63 -7.49
N PHE A 95 -5.18 14.71 -8.74
CA PHE A 95 -4.04 15.54 -9.10
C PHE A 95 -4.43 17.02 -9.17
N LYS A 96 -3.89 17.82 -8.24
CA LYS A 96 -4.01 19.27 -8.20
C LYS A 96 -2.61 19.87 -8.12
N PRO A 97 -2.04 20.32 -9.26
CA PRO A 97 -0.71 20.88 -9.23
C PRO A 97 -0.67 22.20 -8.45
N VAL A 98 0.38 22.37 -7.64
CA VAL A 98 0.59 23.53 -6.78
C VAL A 98 1.88 24.23 -7.22
N LEU A 99 1.78 25.51 -7.54
CA LEU A 99 2.89 26.43 -7.76
C LEU A 99 3.18 27.19 -6.45
N ALA A 100 4.38 27.05 -5.90
CA ALA A 100 4.81 27.91 -4.80
C ALA A 100 5.62 29.10 -5.33
N ILE A 101 5.28 30.31 -4.88
CA ILE A 101 5.99 31.53 -5.20
C ILE A 101 6.60 32.04 -3.90
N ILE A 102 7.92 32.07 -3.80
CA ILE A 102 8.65 32.67 -2.68
C ILE A 102 8.90 34.14 -3.01
N GLN A 103 8.34 35.00 -2.18
CA GLN A 103 8.40 36.45 -2.35
C GLN A 103 9.08 37.08 -1.13
N ALA A 104 10.07 37.94 -1.38
CA ALA A 104 10.66 38.82 -0.37
C ALA A 104 10.42 40.28 -0.77
N GLY A 105 9.63 41.01 0.04
CA GLY A 105 9.25 42.41 -0.21
C GLY A 105 7.74 42.61 -0.26
N ASP A 106 7.33 43.88 -0.61
CA ASP A 106 5.94 44.32 -0.57
C ASP A 106 5.05 43.59 -1.62
N GLU A 107 3.75 43.47 -1.30
CA GLU A 107 2.73 42.91 -2.20
C GLU A 107 2.65 43.76 -3.49
N ASN A 108 2.81 43.08 -4.63
CA ASN A 108 2.78 43.71 -5.95
C ASN A 108 1.59 43.22 -6.79
N LEU A 109 1.17 44.09 -7.75
CA LEU A 109 0.12 43.80 -8.74
C LEU A 109 0.31 42.46 -9.49
N MET A 110 1.52 41.96 -9.62
CA MET A 110 1.86 40.69 -10.24
C MET A 110 1.33 39.49 -9.44
N GLN A 111 1.10 39.61 -8.14
CA GLN A 111 0.49 38.56 -7.32
C GLN A 111 -0.95 38.30 -7.75
N GLU A 112 -1.71 39.35 -7.94
CA GLU A 112 -3.12 39.29 -8.36
C GLU A 112 -3.26 38.73 -9.78
N ILE A 113 -2.37 39.14 -10.72
CA ILE A 113 -2.35 38.62 -12.10
C ILE A 113 -2.03 37.13 -12.11
N ASN A 114 -1.01 36.68 -11.38
CA ASN A 114 -0.64 35.25 -11.31
C ASN A 114 -1.75 34.43 -10.70
N GLN A 115 -2.41 34.92 -9.66
CA GLN A 115 -3.49 34.22 -8.98
C GLN A 115 -4.72 34.07 -9.89
N ASN A 116 -5.15 35.13 -10.55
CA ASN A 116 -6.27 35.10 -11.47
C ASN A 116 -6.05 34.14 -12.65
N LEU A 117 -4.86 34.18 -13.27
CA LEU A 117 -4.53 33.28 -14.36
C LEU A 117 -4.41 31.82 -13.93
N ALA A 118 -3.91 31.55 -12.72
CA ALA A 118 -3.83 30.20 -12.20
C ALA A 118 -5.20 29.64 -11.85
N GLU A 119 -6.10 30.43 -11.27
CA GLU A 119 -7.48 30.04 -11.01
C GLU A 119 -8.22 29.76 -12.32
N GLU A 120 -8.03 30.58 -13.36
CA GLU A 120 -8.59 30.36 -14.69
C GLU A 120 -8.06 29.03 -15.28
N ALA A 121 -6.78 28.73 -15.11
CA ALA A 121 -6.16 27.48 -15.57
C ALA A 121 -6.53 26.25 -14.73
N GLY A 122 -7.07 26.41 -13.50
CA GLY A 122 -7.39 25.34 -12.56
C GLY A 122 -6.22 24.86 -11.73
N LEU A 123 -5.24 25.74 -11.47
CA LEU A 123 -4.04 25.49 -10.65
C LEU A 123 -4.20 26.12 -9.25
N ASN A 124 -3.51 25.54 -8.27
CA ASN A 124 -3.36 26.17 -6.95
C ASN A 124 -2.04 26.94 -6.87
N ILE A 125 -2.09 28.17 -6.36
CA ILE A 125 -0.89 28.93 -5.99
C ILE A 125 -0.77 29.00 -4.47
N THR A 126 0.45 28.87 -3.98
CA THR A 126 0.83 29.15 -2.60
C THR A 126 1.87 30.25 -2.58
N HIS A 127 1.55 31.38 -1.99
CA HIS A 127 2.51 32.46 -1.77
C HIS A 127 3.21 32.26 -0.41
N VAL A 128 4.53 32.29 -0.43
CA VAL A 128 5.40 32.26 0.75
C VAL A 128 6.04 33.62 0.86
N CYS A 129 5.45 34.49 1.69
CA CYS A 129 5.92 35.87 1.87
C CYS A 129 6.97 35.93 2.98
N LEU A 130 8.15 36.40 2.63
CA LEU A 130 9.24 36.65 3.55
C LEU A 130 9.38 38.17 3.77
N PRO A 131 9.90 38.62 4.93
CA PRO A 131 10.20 40.02 5.17
C PRO A 131 11.12 40.62 4.09
N PRO A 132 11.00 41.94 3.79
CA PRO A 132 11.85 42.61 2.78
C PRO A 132 13.34 42.57 3.08
N ASP A 133 13.68 42.44 4.35
CA ASP A 133 15.06 42.39 4.91
C ASP A 133 15.59 40.97 5.12
N SER A 134 14.89 39.97 4.56
CA SER A 134 15.28 38.54 4.67
C SER A 134 16.66 38.32 4.05
N SER A 135 17.48 37.53 4.76
CA SER A 135 18.82 37.18 4.32
C SER A 135 18.80 36.09 3.22
N GLU A 136 19.92 35.99 2.50
CA GLU A 136 20.14 34.90 1.52
C GLU A 136 19.89 33.50 2.11
N ASP A 137 20.38 33.26 3.34
CA ASP A 137 20.26 31.96 4.01
C ASP A 137 18.80 31.63 4.38
N GLU A 138 17.99 32.62 4.79
CA GLU A 138 16.55 32.41 5.07
C GLU A 138 15.75 32.06 3.81
N ILE A 139 16.10 32.69 2.69
CA ILE A 139 15.50 32.39 1.38
C ILE A 139 15.86 30.95 0.94
N ILE A 140 17.13 30.56 1.10
CA ILE A 140 17.60 29.21 0.80
C ILE A 140 16.89 28.18 1.66
N ASP A 141 16.74 28.41 2.96
CA ASP A 141 16.03 27.50 3.87
C ASP A 141 14.57 27.27 3.42
N GLU A 142 13.89 28.33 2.97
CA GLU A 142 12.51 28.21 2.49
C GLU A 142 12.45 27.49 1.13
N ILE A 143 13.39 27.74 0.22
CA ILE A 143 13.53 27.00 -1.04
C ILE A 143 13.71 25.50 -0.76
N LEU A 144 14.58 25.13 0.18
CA LEU A 144 14.83 23.74 0.53
C LEU A 144 13.57 23.07 1.11
N LYS A 145 12.82 23.74 1.97
CA LYS A 145 11.53 23.24 2.48
C LYS A 145 10.54 23.00 1.34
N MET A 146 10.42 23.93 0.39
CA MET A 146 9.51 23.77 -0.75
C MET A 146 10.00 22.70 -1.74
N ASN A 147 11.29 22.44 -1.85
CA ASN A 147 11.85 21.35 -2.63
C ASN A 147 11.43 19.98 -2.05
N GLU A 148 11.42 19.86 -0.72
CA GLU A 148 11.05 18.62 -0.02
C GLU A 148 9.54 18.38 0.01
N ASP A 149 8.72 19.44 -0.08
CA ASP A 149 7.26 19.31 -0.08
C ASP A 149 6.78 18.67 -1.40
N THR A 150 6.32 17.42 -1.30
CA THR A 150 5.82 16.63 -2.42
C THR A 150 4.53 17.17 -3.04
N ARG A 151 3.82 18.08 -2.35
CA ARG A 151 2.61 18.73 -2.84
C ARG A 151 2.94 19.90 -3.76
N VAL A 152 4.15 20.46 -3.67
CA VAL A 152 4.64 21.56 -4.52
C VAL A 152 5.26 20.99 -5.78
N HIS A 153 4.72 21.36 -6.94
CA HIS A 153 5.11 20.82 -8.24
C HIS A 153 5.93 21.81 -9.07
N GLY A 154 5.91 23.08 -8.71
CA GLY A 154 6.70 24.13 -9.31
C GLY A 154 7.05 25.20 -8.30
N LEU A 155 8.22 25.82 -8.47
CA LEU A 155 8.78 26.90 -7.65
C LEU A 155 9.15 28.09 -8.53
N ALA A 156 8.74 29.28 -8.11
CA ALA A 156 9.14 30.56 -8.70
C ALA A 156 9.66 31.47 -7.60
N LEU A 157 10.65 32.33 -7.92
CA LEU A 157 11.21 33.33 -7.02
C LEU A 157 10.77 34.73 -7.43
N GLN A 158 10.28 35.50 -6.49
CA GLN A 158 9.93 36.91 -6.63
C GLN A 158 10.65 37.71 -5.55
N ILE A 159 11.95 37.85 -5.75
CA ILE A 159 12.89 38.51 -4.83
C ILE A 159 13.64 39.63 -5.54
N SER A 160 14.27 40.55 -4.81
CA SER A 160 15.05 41.65 -5.38
C SER A 160 16.30 41.15 -6.12
N GLU A 161 16.74 41.87 -7.16
CA GLU A 161 17.90 41.46 -7.97
C GLU A 161 19.19 41.25 -7.15
N ASP A 162 19.37 41.99 -6.07
CA ASP A 162 20.53 41.88 -5.19
C ASP A 162 20.63 40.53 -4.49
N LEU A 163 19.50 39.80 -4.35
CA LEU A 163 19.40 38.51 -3.71
C LEU A 163 19.47 37.34 -4.73
N PHE A 164 19.51 37.60 -6.04
CA PHE A 164 19.70 36.58 -7.08
C PHE A 164 21.16 36.11 -7.14
N SER A 165 21.64 35.55 -6.06
CA SER A 165 22.97 34.93 -6.06
C SER A 165 22.94 33.51 -6.70
N SER A 166 24.09 33.06 -7.18
CA SER A 166 24.24 31.70 -7.71
C SER A 166 23.87 30.62 -6.67
N LYS A 167 24.02 30.89 -5.38
CA LYS A 167 23.63 29.96 -4.31
C LYS A 167 22.11 29.86 -4.18
N VAL A 168 21.39 30.98 -4.17
CA VAL A 168 19.93 31.03 -4.10
C VAL A 168 19.31 30.34 -5.32
N LEU A 169 19.78 30.70 -6.53
CA LEU A 169 19.25 30.14 -7.77
C LEU A 169 19.49 28.65 -7.89
N ASN A 170 20.64 28.13 -7.45
CA ASN A 170 20.95 26.71 -7.49
C ASN A 170 20.47 25.92 -6.26
N ALA A 171 19.90 26.57 -5.26
CA ALA A 171 19.12 25.90 -4.21
C ALA A 171 17.79 25.36 -4.74
N LEU A 172 17.23 25.93 -5.83
CA LEU A 172 16.04 25.43 -6.50
C LEU A 172 16.29 24.04 -7.10
N ASN A 173 15.34 23.13 -6.92
CA ASN A 173 15.35 21.88 -7.67
C ASN A 173 15.08 22.18 -9.15
N PRO A 174 15.99 21.81 -10.09
CA PRO A 174 15.82 22.09 -11.53
C PRO A 174 14.52 21.52 -12.13
N GLU A 175 13.94 20.48 -11.54
CA GLU A 175 12.68 19.89 -11.97
C GLU A 175 11.45 20.68 -11.50
N LYS A 176 11.60 21.53 -10.47
CA LYS A 176 10.56 22.46 -9.95
C LYS A 176 10.79 23.91 -10.40
N ASP A 177 11.91 24.24 -10.99
CA ASP A 177 12.31 25.58 -11.46
C ASP A 177 11.50 25.98 -12.71
N VAL A 178 10.30 26.50 -12.52
CA VAL A 178 9.40 26.88 -13.63
C VAL A 178 9.83 28.16 -14.35
N ASP A 179 10.75 28.92 -13.79
CA ASP A 179 11.32 30.15 -14.40
C ASP A 179 12.62 29.86 -15.18
N GLY A 180 13.16 28.64 -15.10
CA GLY A 180 14.32 28.21 -15.86
C GLY A 180 15.58 28.95 -15.52
N VAL A 181 15.77 29.35 -14.24
CA VAL A 181 16.87 30.20 -13.78
C VAL A 181 18.06 29.42 -13.25
N THR A 182 17.92 28.13 -12.98
CA THR A 182 19.01 27.27 -12.48
C THR A 182 20.08 27.02 -13.57
N ASP A 183 21.33 26.87 -13.17
CA ASP A 183 22.45 26.53 -14.07
C ASP A 183 22.17 25.23 -14.86
N VAL A 184 21.43 24.29 -14.29
CA VAL A 184 21.05 23.04 -14.96
C VAL A 184 20.10 23.28 -16.13
N ASN A 185 19.06 24.09 -15.94
CA ASN A 185 18.10 24.42 -17.00
C ASN A 185 18.75 25.29 -18.09
N LEU A 186 19.53 26.29 -17.70
CA LEU A 186 20.30 27.10 -18.64
C LEU A 186 21.33 26.28 -19.42
N GLY A 187 22.06 25.38 -18.76
CA GLY A 187 23.02 24.50 -19.42
C GLY A 187 22.36 23.56 -20.42
N LYS A 188 21.19 23.00 -20.12
CA LYS A 188 20.39 22.21 -21.06
C LYS A 188 19.90 23.06 -22.24
N LEU A 189 19.45 24.29 -21.98
CA LEU A 189 19.03 25.22 -23.01
C LEU A 189 20.18 25.51 -23.98
N VAL A 190 21.39 25.79 -23.47
CA VAL A 190 22.59 26.08 -24.28
C VAL A 190 22.97 24.88 -25.14
N ARG A 191 22.93 23.65 -24.59
CA ARG A 191 23.26 22.41 -25.33
C ARG A 191 22.27 22.03 -26.42
N GLY A 192 21.06 22.53 -26.41
CA GLY A 192 20.04 22.18 -27.39
C GLY A 192 18.91 21.32 -26.86
N ASP A 193 18.95 20.92 -25.62
CA ASP A 193 17.99 20.02 -24.96
C ASP A 193 16.72 20.77 -24.52
N ALA A 194 16.21 21.66 -25.39
CA ALA A 194 15.09 22.56 -25.08
C ALA A 194 13.78 21.84 -24.68
N HIS A 195 13.63 20.56 -25.04
CA HIS A 195 12.49 19.73 -24.60
C HIS A 195 12.65 19.18 -23.17
N GLU A 196 13.88 19.20 -22.63
CA GLU A 196 14.21 18.65 -21.32
C GLU A 196 14.48 19.72 -20.24
N CYS A 197 14.43 21.00 -20.59
CA CYS A 197 14.61 22.11 -19.66
C CYS A 197 13.36 22.98 -19.57
N PHE A 198 13.30 23.77 -18.51
CA PHE A 198 12.40 24.92 -18.44
C PHE A 198 13.14 26.13 -19.01
N VAL A 199 12.42 26.91 -19.80
CA VAL A 199 12.95 28.13 -20.43
C VAL A 199 12.29 29.31 -19.76
N SER A 200 13.06 30.37 -19.50
CA SER A 200 12.54 31.61 -18.90
C SER A 200 11.26 32.08 -19.59
N PRO A 201 10.15 32.22 -18.85
CA PRO A 201 8.87 32.70 -19.36
C PRO A 201 8.99 34.08 -20.04
N VAL A 202 9.80 34.97 -19.46
CA VAL A 202 10.04 36.32 -20.02
C VAL A 202 10.77 36.22 -21.36
N ALA A 203 11.83 35.39 -21.45
CA ALA A 203 12.57 35.21 -22.71
C ALA A 203 11.69 34.57 -23.80
N ARG A 204 10.83 33.64 -23.46
CA ARG A 204 9.83 33.04 -24.38
C ARG A 204 8.80 34.05 -24.83
N ALA A 205 8.29 34.87 -23.91
CA ALA A 205 7.31 35.91 -24.24
C ALA A 205 7.85 36.94 -25.23
N VAL A 206 9.11 37.34 -25.08
CA VAL A 206 9.82 38.21 -26.05
C VAL A 206 9.81 37.58 -27.45
N ILE A 207 10.16 36.31 -27.57
CA ILE A 207 10.21 35.63 -28.85
C ILE A 207 8.80 35.49 -29.47
N GLU A 208 7.82 35.02 -28.69
CA GLU A 208 6.45 34.80 -29.17
C GLU A 208 5.76 36.12 -29.59
N LEU A 209 6.05 37.24 -28.90
CA LEU A 209 5.55 38.56 -29.29
C LEU A 209 6.17 39.03 -30.58
N LEU A 210 7.48 38.87 -30.77
CA LEU A 210 8.18 39.25 -32.00
C LEU A 210 7.69 38.41 -33.20
N GLU A 211 7.60 37.11 -33.06
CA GLU A 211 7.12 36.21 -34.13
C GLU A 211 5.65 36.49 -34.49
N LYS A 212 4.76 36.68 -33.51
CA LYS A 212 3.34 37.03 -33.78
C LYS A 212 3.15 38.48 -34.29
N SER A 213 4.08 39.38 -34.04
CA SER A 213 4.06 40.71 -34.66
C SER A 213 4.47 40.73 -36.13
N GLY A 214 4.86 39.55 -36.66
CA GLY A 214 5.31 39.40 -38.05
C GLY A 214 6.78 39.76 -38.27
N ALA A 215 7.57 39.96 -37.21
CA ALA A 215 9.01 40.20 -37.32
C ALA A 215 9.74 38.90 -37.70
N SER A 216 10.40 38.88 -38.86
CA SER A 216 11.32 37.78 -39.20
C SER A 216 12.57 37.91 -38.35
N LEU A 217 12.96 36.80 -37.69
CA LEU A 217 14.13 36.78 -36.84
C LEU A 217 15.40 36.27 -37.58
N ASP A 218 15.23 35.53 -38.63
CA ASP A 218 16.35 34.95 -39.38
C ASP A 218 17.18 36.00 -40.11
N GLY A 219 18.49 35.96 -39.90
CA GLY A 219 19.46 36.89 -40.46
C GLY A 219 19.46 38.31 -39.82
N LYS A 220 18.59 38.59 -38.87
CA LYS A 220 18.42 39.90 -38.22
C LYS A 220 19.48 40.16 -37.15
N LYS A 221 19.92 41.44 -37.04
CA LYS A 221 20.77 41.95 -35.97
C LYS A 221 19.90 42.37 -34.80
N ILE A 222 19.98 41.67 -33.70
CA ILE A 222 19.17 41.93 -32.50
C ILE A 222 20.08 42.46 -31.38
N LEU A 223 19.77 43.64 -30.88
CA LEU A 223 20.47 44.26 -29.77
C LEU A 223 19.66 44.12 -28.48
N VAL A 224 20.24 43.45 -27.47
CA VAL A 224 19.69 43.36 -26.11
C VAL A 224 20.42 44.36 -25.23
N VAL A 225 19.69 45.29 -24.62
CA VAL A 225 20.25 46.39 -23.79
C VAL A 225 19.79 46.22 -22.35
N GLY A 226 20.74 46.12 -21.43
CA GLY A 226 20.41 46.10 -19.99
C GLY A 226 19.95 44.78 -19.41
N ALA A 227 19.87 43.70 -20.19
CA ALA A 227 19.56 42.39 -19.63
C ALA A 227 20.78 41.79 -18.92
N HIS A 228 20.54 41.03 -17.84
CA HIS A 228 21.59 40.44 -17.01
C HIS A 228 21.29 38.95 -16.71
N GLY A 229 22.30 38.21 -16.29
CA GLY A 229 22.20 36.88 -15.72
C GLY A 229 21.50 35.87 -16.61
N SER A 230 20.54 35.14 -16.04
CA SER A 230 19.80 34.03 -16.69
C SER A 230 18.93 34.50 -17.86
N LEU A 231 18.33 35.70 -17.77
CA LEU A 231 17.50 36.26 -18.85
C LEU A 231 18.32 36.57 -20.09
N ASP A 232 19.47 37.23 -19.92
CA ASP A 232 20.39 37.54 -21.02
C ASP A 232 20.87 36.26 -21.72
N ALA A 233 21.33 35.29 -20.98
CA ALA A 233 21.76 33.98 -21.51
C ALA A 233 20.64 33.25 -22.27
N ALA A 234 19.40 33.24 -21.74
CA ALA A 234 18.25 32.64 -22.37
C ALA A 234 17.89 33.35 -23.69
N LEU A 235 17.84 34.69 -23.71
CA LEU A 235 17.54 35.47 -24.91
C LEU A 235 18.59 35.23 -26.00
N GLN A 236 19.88 35.32 -25.68
CA GLN A 236 20.94 35.03 -26.64
C GLN A 236 20.81 33.67 -27.27
N CYS A 237 20.60 32.65 -26.46
CA CYS A 237 20.45 31.28 -26.91
C CYS A 237 19.22 31.08 -27.81
N LEU A 238 18.08 31.69 -27.46
CA LEU A 238 16.84 31.57 -28.22
C LEU A 238 16.92 32.28 -29.57
N PHE A 239 17.57 33.47 -29.66
CA PHE A 239 17.75 34.22 -30.89
C PHE A 239 18.75 33.55 -31.83
N GLN A 240 19.90 33.09 -31.31
CA GLN A 240 20.87 32.34 -32.13
C GLN A 240 20.26 31.12 -32.80
N ARG A 241 19.36 30.39 -32.08
CA ARG A 241 18.66 29.26 -32.65
C ARG A 241 17.67 29.60 -33.78
N ARG A 242 17.28 30.86 -33.89
CA ARG A 242 16.41 31.37 -34.93
C ARG A 242 17.19 32.04 -36.07
N GLY A 243 18.52 31.84 -36.08
CA GLY A 243 19.38 32.39 -37.14
C GLY A 243 19.71 33.84 -36.96
N SER A 244 19.38 34.48 -35.82
CA SER A 244 19.64 35.91 -35.58
C SER A 244 21.06 36.15 -35.08
N MET A 245 21.61 37.34 -35.40
CA MET A 245 22.86 37.82 -34.85
C MET A 245 22.59 38.66 -33.60
N THR A 246 22.93 38.17 -32.41
CA THR A 246 22.68 38.84 -31.13
C THR A 246 23.87 39.72 -30.74
N MET A 247 23.58 40.95 -30.32
CA MET A 247 24.53 41.90 -29.74
C MET A 247 24.01 42.28 -28.34
N ASN A 248 24.88 42.33 -27.35
CA ASN A 248 24.51 42.78 -26.03
C ASN A 248 25.20 44.09 -25.68
N SER A 249 24.55 44.94 -24.89
CA SER A 249 25.11 46.18 -24.42
C SER A 249 24.52 46.59 -23.08
N GLN A 250 25.32 47.19 -22.23
CA GLN A 250 24.83 47.81 -21.01
C GLN A 250 24.57 49.30 -21.24
N TRP A 251 23.66 49.91 -20.46
CA TRP A 251 23.28 51.33 -20.60
C TRP A 251 24.45 52.33 -20.61
N LYS A 252 25.50 52.06 -19.88
CA LYS A 252 26.68 52.94 -19.77
C LYS A 252 27.80 52.62 -20.76
N THR A 253 27.54 51.75 -21.75
CA THR A 253 28.57 51.37 -22.72
C THR A 253 28.83 52.51 -23.72
N PRO A 254 30.05 52.94 -23.93
CA PRO A 254 30.38 54.06 -24.84
C PRO A 254 29.97 53.83 -26.30
N GLN A 255 29.82 52.56 -26.74
CA GLN A 255 29.45 52.19 -28.11
C GLN A 255 27.94 51.91 -28.27
N LEU A 256 27.11 52.25 -27.27
CA LEU A 256 25.67 51.96 -27.30
C LEU A 256 24.98 52.62 -28.48
N GLN A 257 25.31 53.86 -28.82
CA GLN A 257 24.75 54.59 -29.94
C GLN A 257 25.03 53.93 -31.29
N SER A 258 26.25 53.45 -31.57
CA SER A 258 26.57 52.75 -32.82
C SER A 258 25.84 51.39 -32.92
N LYS A 259 25.73 50.66 -31.81
CA LYS A 259 25.02 49.38 -31.78
C LYS A 259 23.51 49.57 -32.00
N LEU A 260 22.89 50.60 -31.42
CA LEU A 260 21.48 50.96 -31.64
C LEU A 260 21.23 51.34 -33.10
N HIS A 261 22.16 51.99 -33.74
CA HIS A 261 22.07 52.32 -35.15
C HIS A 261 22.21 51.13 -36.10
N GLU A 262 22.90 50.08 -35.69
CA GLU A 262 23.11 48.85 -36.50
C GLU A 262 22.01 47.79 -36.31
N ALA A 263 21.16 47.93 -35.31
CA ALA A 263 20.20 46.91 -34.93
C ALA A 263 18.92 46.98 -35.74
N ASP A 264 18.47 45.82 -36.24
CA ASP A 264 17.12 45.62 -36.82
C ASP A 264 16.03 45.56 -35.76
N ILE A 265 16.36 44.94 -34.61
CA ILE A 265 15.46 44.75 -33.45
C ILE A 265 16.22 45.16 -32.19
N VAL A 266 15.59 45.95 -31.34
CA VAL A 266 16.14 46.37 -30.04
C VAL A 266 15.24 45.88 -28.94
N ILE A 267 15.85 45.22 -27.93
CA ILE A 267 15.16 44.72 -26.76
C ILE A 267 15.74 45.41 -25.53
N LEU A 268 14.88 46.05 -24.78
CA LEU A 268 15.25 46.75 -23.55
C LEU A 268 14.97 45.82 -22.37
N GLY A 269 16.03 45.30 -21.76
CA GLY A 269 15.99 44.25 -20.75
C GLY A 269 16.11 44.70 -19.29
N SER A 270 16.20 46.03 -19.03
CA SER A 270 16.10 46.61 -17.68
C SER A 270 15.61 48.05 -17.75
N PRO A 271 15.06 48.64 -16.65
CA PRO A 271 14.66 50.06 -16.59
C PRO A 271 15.81 50.98 -16.93
N LYS A 272 15.55 51.97 -17.76
CA LYS A 272 16.58 52.93 -18.14
C LYS A 272 16.66 54.10 -17.15
N PRO A 273 17.87 54.48 -16.71
CA PRO A 273 18.04 55.69 -15.88
C PRO A 273 17.86 57.00 -16.67
N GLU A 274 17.94 57.00 -18.02
CA GLU A 274 17.82 58.16 -18.89
C GLU A 274 17.16 57.87 -20.24
N GLU A 275 16.52 58.83 -20.91
CA GLU A 275 15.84 58.66 -22.20
C GLU A 275 16.83 58.33 -23.34
N ILE A 276 16.49 57.34 -24.23
CA ILE A 276 17.25 57.09 -25.48
C ILE A 276 16.75 58.07 -26.53
N PRO A 277 17.64 58.95 -27.10
CA PRO A 277 17.27 59.81 -28.20
C PRO A 277 16.85 58.93 -29.42
N LEU A 278 15.67 59.18 -29.98
CA LEU A 278 15.18 58.47 -31.16
C LEU A 278 16.13 58.56 -32.36
N THR A 279 16.98 59.61 -32.41
CA THR A 279 18.00 59.79 -33.44
C THR A 279 19.12 58.75 -33.41
N TRP A 280 19.21 57.93 -32.38
CA TRP A 280 20.15 56.81 -32.24
C TRP A 280 19.64 55.52 -32.90
N ILE A 281 18.32 55.45 -33.16
CA ILE A 281 17.66 54.27 -33.69
C ILE A 281 17.33 54.53 -35.18
N GLN A 282 17.61 53.58 -36.04
CA GLN A 282 17.29 53.69 -37.47
C GLN A 282 15.77 53.66 -37.71
N PRO A 283 15.30 54.44 -38.74
CA PRO A 283 13.93 54.26 -39.20
C PRO A 283 13.65 52.84 -39.65
N GLY A 284 12.58 52.25 -39.13
CA GLY A 284 12.22 50.89 -39.46
C GLY A 284 12.66 49.82 -38.46
N THR A 285 13.39 50.13 -37.37
CA THR A 285 13.77 49.24 -36.29
C THR A 285 12.56 48.90 -35.43
N THR A 286 12.41 47.62 -35.06
CA THR A 286 11.44 47.17 -34.10
C THR A 286 11.99 47.31 -32.69
N VAL A 287 11.27 47.97 -31.78
CA VAL A 287 11.69 48.13 -30.38
C VAL A 287 10.71 47.40 -29.47
N LEU A 288 11.22 46.55 -28.59
CA LEU A 288 10.44 45.87 -27.54
C LEU A 288 11.00 46.23 -26.18
N ASN A 289 10.16 46.73 -25.28
CA ASN A 289 10.52 47.08 -23.91
C ASN A 289 10.03 45.93 -22.97
N CYS A 290 10.92 45.36 -22.21
CA CYS A 290 10.65 44.22 -21.33
C CYS A 290 10.32 44.60 -19.88
N PHE A 291 10.48 45.87 -19.53
CA PHE A 291 10.29 46.37 -18.16
C PHE A 291 9.37 47.58 -18.11
N HIS A 292 8.35 47.50 -17.29
CA HIS A 292 7.44 48.55 -16.95
C HIS A 292 7.75 49.06 -15.53
N ASP A 293 7.91 50.37 -15.40
CA ASP A 293 7.81 51.01 -14.12
C ASP A 293 6.32 51.36 -13.88
N LEU A 294 5.64 50.53 -13.09
CA LEU A 294 4.19 50.63 -12.82
C LEU A 294 3.80 51.91 -12.09
N LEU A 295 4.75 52.75 -11.72
CA LEU A 295 4.54 53.97 -10.93
C LEU A 295 4.65 55.30 -11.70
N SER A 296 5.08 55.31 -12.96
CA SER A 296 5.14 56.56 -13.73
C SER A 296 4.48 56.46 -15.11
N GLY A 297 3.17 56.66 -15.18
CA GLY A 297 2.42 56.82 -16.44
C GLY A 297 2.85 58.02 -17.27
N LYS A 298 4.12 58.10 -17.70
CA LYS A 298 4.61 59.12 -18.63
C LYS A 298 5.80 58.59 -19.45
N LEU A 299 5.53 57.77 -20.44
CA LEU A 299 6.24 57.84 -21.69
C LEU A 299 5.51 58.88 -22.55
N SER A 300 5.83 60.13 -22.39
CA SER A 300 5.38 61.18 -23.31
C SER A 300 6.18 61.10 -24.62
N CYS A 301 5.82 60.16 -25.48
CA CYS A 301 6.25 60.15 -26.86
C CYS A 301 5.44 61.22 -27.62
N SER A 302 5.89 62.49 -27.53
CA SER A 302 5.44 63.59 -28.42
C SER A 302 6.29 63.60 -29.71
N SER A 303 6.16 62.50 -30.54
CA SER A 303 6.66 62.56 -31.92
C SER A 303 6.20 61.33 -32.74
N PRO A 304 6.06 61.49 -34.03
CA PRO A 304 5.16 60.66 -34.84
C PRO A 304 5.64 59.24 -34.97
N ARG A 305 4.67 58.28 -34.79
CA ARG A 305 4.73 56.83 -35.01
C ARG A 305 5.27 56.37 -36.39
N ALA A 306 5.76 57.34 -37.23
CA ALA A 306 6.25 57.04 -38.57
C ALA A 306 7.72 56.57 -38.61
N HIS A 307 8.48 56.55 -37.49
CA HIS A 307 9.89 56.20 -37.47
C HIS A 307 10.19 54.77 -37.03
N LEU A 308 9.22 54.05 -36.37
CA LEU A 308 9.42 52.69 -35.89
C LEU A 308 8.42 51.76 -36.57
N ASN A 309 8.85 50.61 -37.06
CA ASN A 309 7.98 49.60 -37.62
C ASN A 309 7.02 48.95 -36.59
N GLY A 310 7.23 49.17 -35.31
CA GLY A 310 6.37 48.72 -34.22
C GLY A 310 6.99 48.99 -32.87
N LEU A 311 6.26 49.69 -32.02
CA LEU A 311 6.49 49.66 -30.55
C LEU A 311 5.56 48.61 -30.01
N ILE A 312 6.12 47.49 -29.49
CA ILE A 312 5.32 46.47 -28.85
C ILE A 312 5.16 46.90 -27.41
N ALA A 313 3.94 47.20 -26.98
CA ALA A 313 3.65 47.76 -25.68
C ALA A 313 3.68 46.74 -24.57
N GLU A 314 4.04 47.14 -23.41
CA GLU A 314 4.45 46.50 -22.17
C GLU A 314 3.38 45.59 -21.52
N ASP A 315 2.12 45.98 -21.52
CA ASP A 315 1.02 45.30 -20.82
C ASP A 315 0.83 43.85 -21.25
N ASN A 316 1.30 43.52 -22.45
CA ASN A 316 1.17 42.15 -23.01
C ASN A 316 2.31 41.23 -22.61
N LEU A 317 3.49 41.74 -22.31
CA LEU A 317 4.66 40.89 -21.96
C LEU A 317 4.51 40.26 -20.57
N GLY A 318 4.11 41.07 -19.59
CA GLY A 318 3.91 40.58 -18.22
C GLY A 318 2.79 39.50 -18.15
N LEU A 319 1.67 39.74 -18.81
CA LEU A 319 0.55 38.78 -18.88
C LEU A 319 0.97 37.51 -19.62
N LEU A 320 1.68 37.60 -20.73
CA LEU A 320 2.15 36.45 -21.49
C LEU A 320 3.24 35.67 -20.72
N ALA A 321 4.14 36.33 -20.05
CA ALA A 321 5.16 35.70 -19.22
C ALA A 321 4.48 34.92 -18.06
N ALA A 322 3.47 35.49 -17.40
CA ALA A 322 2.71 34.79 -16.37
C ALA A 322 1.98 33.56 -16.93
N ALA A 323 1.35 33.66 -18.12
CA ALA A 323 0.72 32.55 -18.79
C ALA A 323 1.72 31.42 -19.15
N LEU A 324 2.91 31.77 -19.63
CA LEU A 324 3.98 30.83 -19.94
C LEU A 324 4.58 30.18 -18.69
N ARG A 325 4.64 30.89 -17.56
CA ARG A 325 4.98 30.30 -16.25
C ARG A 325 3.97 29.23 -15.87
N ILE A 326 2.67 29.49 -16.04
CA ILE A 326 1.61 28.51 -15.81
C ILE A 326 1.76 27.31 -16.76
N GLN A 327 2.10 27.52 -18.01
CA GLN A 327 2.39 26.43 -18.96
C GLN A 327 3.60 25.59 -18.53
N ASN A 328 4.68 26.21 -18.07
CA ASN A 328 5.82 25.51 -17.48
C ASN A 328 5.40 24.71 -16.25
N MET A 329 4.54 25.27 -15.39
CA MET A 329 3.98 24.58 -14.23
C MET A 329 3.17 23.33 -14.60
N VAL A 330 2.29 23.42 -15.60
CA VAL A 330 1.54 22.26 -16.11
C VAL A 330 2.49 21.20 -16.69
N SER A 331 3.56 21.65 -17.35
CA SER A 331 4.62 20.78 -17.88
C SER A 331 5.42 20.10 -16.76
N SER A 332 5.72 20.82 -15.67
CA SER A 332 6.34 20.25 -14.47
C SER A 332 5.43 19.19 -13.84
N GLY A 333 4.16 19.52 -13.62
CA GLY A 333 3.17 18.56 -13.13
C GLY A 333 3.03 17.32 -14.02
N ARG A 334 3.08 17.49 -15.34
CA ARG A 334 3.07 16.36 -16.28
C ARG A 334 4.35 15.51 -16.21
N ARG A 335 5.54 16.13 -16.04
CA ARG A 335 6.79 15.40 -15.81
C ARG A 335 6.73 14.65 -14.49
N TRP A 336 6.31 15.33 -13.42
CA TRP A 336 6.13 14.73 -12.10
C TRP A 336 5.21 13.51 -12.15
N LEU A 337 4.01 13.61 -12.77
CA LEU A 337 3.11 12.47 -12.95
C LEU A 337 3.75 11.32 -13.74
N ARG A 338 4.48 11.62 -14.83
CA ARG A 338 5.20 10.59 -15.58
C ARG A 338 6.27 9.89 -14.74
N GLU A 339 7.02 10.64 -13.95
CA GLU A 339 8.02 10.07 -13.04
C GLU A 339 7.38 9.23 -11.97
N GLN A 340 6.23 9.66 -11.44
CA GLN A 340 5.46 8.88 -10.46
C GLN A 340 4.87 7.59 -11.05
N GLN A 341 4.37 7.66 -12.29
CA GLN A 341 3.84 6.49 -12.99
C GLN A 341 4.94 5.52 -13.45
N HIS A 342 6.14 6.01 -13.72
CA HIS A 342 7.23 5.23 -14.31
C HIS A 342 8.49 5.25 -13.45
N ARG A 343 8.36 5.48 -12.13
CA ARG A 343 9.50 5.47 -11.24
C ARG A 343 10.13 4.08 -11.25
N ARG A 344 11.19 3.92 -12.04
CA ARG A 344 11.97 2.67 -12.08
C ARG A 344 12.60 2.44 -10.73
N TRP A 345 12.55 1.21 -10.28
CA TRP A 345 13.32 0.78 -9.12
C TRP A 345 14.79 1.16 -9.29
N ARG A 346 15.37 1.72 -8.22
CA ARG A 346 16.80 2.01 -8.11
C ARG A 346 17.34 1.37 -6.83
N LEU A 347 17.02 0.09 -6.65
CA LEU A 347 17.36 -0.62 -5.43
C LEU A 347 18.87 -0.89 -5.37
N HIS A 348 19.50 -0.46 -4.28
CA HIS A 348 20.90 -0.76 -3.97
C HIS A 348 20.96 -1.94 -3.02
N SER A 349 21.47 -3.08 -3.47
CA SER A 349 21.60 -4.27 -2.62
C SER A 349 22.64 -4.06 -1.52
N LEU A 350 22.35 -4.56 -0.31
CA LEU A 350 23.29 -4.59 0.79
C LEU A 350 24.28 -5.73 0.59
N LYS A 351 25.55 -5.48 0.85
CA LYS A 351 26.60 -6.51 0.75
C LYS A 351 26.51 -7.46 1.93
N LEU A 352 26.56 -8.75 1.66
CA LEU A 352 26.58 -9.82 2.64
C LEU A 352 27.94 -10.47 2.72
N GLN A 353 28.43 -10.75 3.93
CA GLN A 353 29.69 -11.45 4.18
C GLN A 353 29.42 -12.70 5.05
N PRO A 354 29.06 -13.83 4.43
CA PRO A 354 28.80 -15.06 5.18
C PRO A 354 30.02 -15.57 5.94
N LEU A 355 29.80 -15.93 7.20
CA LEU A 355 30.84 -16.54 8.07
C LEU A 355 30.71 -18.07 8.13
N SER A 356 31.79 -18.77 8.41
CA SER A 356 31.80 -20.21 8.66
C SER A 356 32.59 -20.50 9.94
N PRO A 357 31.97 -21.13 10.94
CA PRO A 357 30.59 -21.64 11.00
C PRO A 357 29.58 -20.53 10.94
N VAL A 358 28.35 -20.83 10.46
CA VAL A 358 27.24 -19.86 10.40
C VAL A 358 26.87 -19.47 11.83
N PRO A 359 26.84 -18.16 12.18
CA PRO A 359 26.42 -17.68 13.49
C PRO A 359 24.91 -17.92 13.74
N SER A 360 24.42 -17.60 14.94
CA SER A 360 22.98 -17.64 15.24
C SER A 360 22.21 -16.61 14.43
N ASP A 361 20.92 -16.85 14.21
CA ASP A 361 20.05 -15.99 13.39
C ASP A 361 20.02 -14.55 13.91
N ILE A 362 19.99 -14.36 15.23
CA ILE A 362 20.02 -13.05 15.87
C ILE A 362 21.36 -12.31 15.69
N GLU A 363 22.49 -13.02 15.77
CA GLU A 363 23.81 -12.43 15.52
C GLU A 363 23.94 -11.98 14.07
N ILE A 364 23.46 -12.79 13.12
CA ILE A 364 23.46 -12.43 11.69
C ILE A 364 22.57 -11.19 11.45
N SER A 365 21.38 -11.17 12.05
CA SER A 365 20.47 -10.03 11.94
C SER A 365 21.09 -8.72 12.41
N ARG A 366 21.80 -8.76 13.55
CA ARG A 366 22.46 -7.58 14.15
C ARG A 366 23.76 -7.18 13.48
N ALA A 367 24.43 -8.10 12.83
CA ALA A 367 25.65 -7.80 12.07
C ALA A 367 25.38 -6.96 10.81
N GLN A 368 24.12 -6.94 10.31
CA GLN A 368 23.73 -6.15 9.15
C GLN A 368 22.96 -4.89 9.58
N THR A 369 23.34 -3.75 9.02
CA THR A 369 22.61 -2.49 9.21
C THR A 369 21.50 -2.38 8.14
N PRO A 370 20.22 -2.40 8.52
CA PRO A 370 19.14 -2.19 7.57
C PRO A 370 19.15 -0.76 7.03
N LYS A 371 18.77 -0.58 5.77
CA LYS A 371 18.49 0.75 5.23
C LYS A 371 17.32 1.36 6.01
N ALA A 372 17.33 2.68 6.16
CA ALA A 372 16.16 3.38 6.64
C ALA A 372 14.97 3.13 5.70
N VAL A 373 13.79 2.89 6.27
CA VAL A 373 12.61 2.43 5.51
C VAL A 373 12.11 3.44 4.48
N ASP A 374 12.31 4.74 4.73
CA ASP A 374 12.01 5.83 3.80
C ASP A 374 12.92 5.78 2.56
N ILE A 375 14.22 5.46 2.75
CA ILE A 375 15.17 5.23 1.65
C ILE A 375 14.74 4.00 0.84
N LEU A 376 14.44 2.89 1.50
CA LEU A 376 13.94 1.69 0.83
C LEU A 376 12.67 1.98 0.02
N ALA A 377 11.70 2.67 0.62
CA ALA A 377 10.45 3.05 -0.03
C ALA A 377 10.71 3.90 -1.29
N LYS A 378 11.60 4.89 -1.19
CA LYS A 378 12.01 5.72 -2.31
C LYS A 378 12.68 4.90 -3.43
N GLU A 379 13.55 3.96 -3.08
CA GLU A 379 14.24 3.08 -4.03
C GLU A 379 13.28 2.17 -4.81
N ILE A 380 12.16 1.75 -4.22
CA ILE A 380 11.14 0.89 -4.85
C ILE A 380 9.97 1.67 -5.46
N GLY A 381 10.07 3.01 -5.49
CA GLY A 381 9.10 3.87 -6.17
C GLY A 381 7.85 4.22 -5.37
N LEU A 382 7.86 4.06 -4.04
CA LEU A 382 6.82 4.58 -3.15
C LEU A 382 7.02 6.08 -2.91
N LEU A 383 5.91 6.78 -2.73
CA LEU A 383 5.88 8.20 -2.37
C LEU A 383 5.90 8.36 -0.85
N ALA A 384 6.36 9.51 -0.37
CA ALA A 384 6.41 9.79 1.07
C ALA A 384 5.02 9.78 1.73
N ASP A 385 3.99 10.21 1.02
CA ASP A 385 2.59 10.21 1.47
C ASP A 385 1.89 8.83 1.34
N GLU A 386 2.52 7.86 0.68
CA GLU A 386 2.04 6.49 0.57
C GLU A 386 2.53 5.58 1.70
N ILE A 387 3.43 6.06 2.56
CA ILE A 387 3.97 5.31 3.69
C ILE A 387 3.69 6.01 5.02
N GLU A 388 3.54 5.20 6.06
CA GLU A 388 3.45 5.62 7.45
C GLU A 388 4.62 4.97 8.20
N ILE A 389 5.62 5.77 8.59
CA ILE A 389 6.87 5.27 9.17
C ILE A 389 6.66 4.83 10.62
N TYR A 390 7.12 3.64 10.95
CA TYR A 390 7.13 3.05 12.29
C TYR A 390 8.58 2.77 12.72
N GLY A 391 9.24 3.74 13.31
CA GLY A 391 10.68 3.67 13.60
C GLY A 391 11.54 3.80 12.34
N LYS A 392 12.75 3.22 12.34
CA LYS A 392 13.71 3.34 11.22
C LYS A 392 13.60 2.22 10.19
N SER A 393 13.07 1.06 10.56
CA SER A 393 13.21 -0.21 9.83
C SER A 393 11.91 -0.71 9.20
N LYS A 394 10.75 -0.14 9.55
CA LYS A 394 9.44 -0.58 9.08
C LYS A 394 8.49 0.58 8.79
N ALA A 395 7.55 0.36 7.87
CA ALA A 395 6.49 1.32 7.57
C ALA A 395 5.22 0.58 7.16
N LYS A 396 4.06 1.19 7.37
CA LYS A 396 2.80 0.76 6.73
C LYS A 396 2.63 1.43 5.39
N VAL A 397 2.13 0.67 4.39
CA VAL A 397 1.87 1.16 3.05
C VAL A 397 0.39 1.43 2.86
N ARG A 398 0.05 2.64 2.43
CA ARG A 398 -1.34 3.09 2.23
C ARG A 398 -1.95 2.48 0.98
N LEU A 399 -3.25 2.18 1.05
CA LEU A 399 -3.98 1.55 -0.06
C LEU A 399 -4.21 2.48 -1.26
N SER A 400 -4.06 3.80 -1.10
CA SER A 400 -4.10 4.79 -2.19
C SER A 400 -3.11 4.49 -3.32
N LEU A 401 -2.03 3.78 -2.99
CA LEU A 401 -1.05 3.29 -3.95
C LEU A 401 -1.66 2.42 -5.07
N LEU A 402 -2.65 1.59 -4.75
CA LEU A 402 -3.32 0.74 -5.76
C LEU A 402 -4.04 1.56 -6.83
N GLU A 403 -4.61 2.71 -6.47
CA GLU A 403 -5.24 3.60 -7.44
C GLU A 403 -4.20 4.27 -8.35
N ARG A 404 -3.07 4.70 -7.78
CA ARG A 404 -1.95 5.27 -8.56
C ARG A 404 -1.36 4.27 -9.56
N LEU A 405 -1.22 3.00 -9.15
CA LEU A 405 -0.59 1.94 -9.94
C LEU A 405 -1.60 1.08 -10.71
N LYS A 406 -2.89 1.46 -10.79
CA LYS A 406 -3.93 0.61 -11.40
C LYS A 406 -3.62 0.18 -12.83
N ASP A 407 -3.04 1.09 -13.62
CA ASP A 407 -2.70 0.87 -15.03
C ASP A 407 -1.35 0.16 -15.22
N GLN A 408 -0.59 -0.07 -14.13
CA GLN A 408 0.67 -0.80 -14.16
C GLN A 408 0.40 -2.29 -14.39
N ALA A 409 1.17 -2.92 -15.29
CA ALA A 409 1.11 -4.36 -15.46
C ALA A 409 1.58 -5.10 -14.21
N ASP A 410 0.94 -6.22 -13.90
CA ASP A 410 1.35 -7.09 -12.79
C ASP A 410 2.63 -7.85 -13.13
N GLY A 411 3.47 -8.04 -12.12
CA GLY A 411 4.64 -8.89 -12.20
C GLY A 411 4.32 -10.38 -12.20
N LYS A 412 5.36 -11.21 -12.25
CA LYS A 412 5.26 -12.66 -12.18
C LYS A 412 5.00 -13.11 -10.73
N TYR A 413 3.97 -13.90 -10.52
CA TYR A 413 3.55 -14.36 -9.20
C TYR A 413 4.07 -15.77 -8.94
N VAL A 414 4.82 -15.97 -7.85
CA VAL A 414 5.46 -17.23 -7.47
C VAL A 414 4.95 -17.68 -6.12
N LEU A 415 4.47 -18.91 -6.04
CA LEU A 415 4.00 -19.54 -4.80
C LEU A 415 5.04 -20.54 -4.29
N VAL A 416 5.54 -20.36 -3.06
CA VAL A 416 6.41 -21.32 -2.38
C VAL A 416 5.56 -22.22 -1.48
N ALA A 417 5.56 -23.51 -1.77
CA ALA A 417 4.92 -24.58 -0.99
C ALA A 417 5.96 -25.61 -0.56
N GLY A 418 5.58 -26.63 0.15
CA GLY A 418 6.49 -27.73 0.57
C GLY A 418 5.92 -29.10 0.33
N ILE A 419 6.75 -30.13 0.48
CA ILE A 419 6.29 -31.49 0.66
C ILE A 419 5.55 -31.63 2.01
N THR A 420 4.95 -32.77 2.29
CA THR A 420 4.34 -33.04 3.61
C THR A 420 5.39 -32.78 4.70
N PRO A 421 5.18 -31.83 5.63
CA PRO A 421 6.24 -31.43 6.56
C PRO A 421 6.55 -32.47 7.62
N THR A 422 7.76 -32.32 8.18
CA THR A 422 8.21 -33.10 9.34
C THR A 422 8.20 -32.22 10.61
N PRO A 423 8.37 -32.78 11.79
CA PRO A 423 8.54 -31.99 13.02
C PRO A 423 9.72 -31.03 13.03
N LEU A 424 10.67 -31.18 12.10
CA LEU A 424 11.86 -30.31 11.99
C LEU A 424 11.64 -29.07 11.12
N GLY A 425 10.55 -29.04 10.33
CA GLY A 425 10.30 -28.01 9.32
C GLY A 425 11.18 -28.13 8.07
N GLU A 426 10.72 -27.55 6.95
CA GLU A 426 11.38 -27.71 5.65
C GLU A 426 12.01 -26.41 5.11
N GLY A 427 11.90 -25.29 5.83
CA GLY A 427 12.53 -24.03 5.46
C GLY A 427 11.88 -23.28 4.30
N LYS A 428 10.55 -23.27 4.19
CA LYS A 428 9.83 -22.55 3.13
C LYS A 428 10.09 -21.05 3.15
N SER A 429 9.96 -20.41 4.32
CA SER A 429 10.20 -18.97 4.45
C SER A 429 11.65 -18.61 4.11
N THR A 430 12.60 -19.47 4.50
CA THR A 430 14.02 -19.29 4.15
C THR A 430 14.24 -19.37 2.62
N VAL A 431 13.57 -20.32 1.93
CA VAL A 431 13.59 -20.39 0.45
C VAL A 431 12.95 -19.15 -0.18
N THR A 432 11.80 -18.70 0.33
CA THR A 432 11.12 -17.50 -0.17
C THR A 432 12.04 -16.29 -0.11
N ILE A 433 12.70 -16.08 1.03
CA ILE A 433 13.61 -14.95 1.25
C ILE A 433 14.88 -15.13 0.41
N GLY A 434 15.50 -16.32 0.41
CA GLY A 434 16.69 -16.61 -0.40
C GLY A 434 16.45 -16.43 -1.90
N LEU A 435 15.26 -16.78 -2.39
CA LEU A 435 14.87 -16.59 -3.78
C LEU A 435 14.73 -15.10 -4.16
N VAL A 436 14.08 -14.27 -3.36
CA VAL A 436 13.97 -12.83 -3.67
C VAL A 436 15.31 -12.13 -3.52
N GLN A 437 16.16 -12.52 -2.55
CA GLN A 437 17.53 -12.03 -2.45
C GLN A 437 18.33 -12.38 -3.73
N ALA A 438 18.19 -13.61 -4.25
CA ALA A 438 18.87 -14.04 -5.47
C ALA A 438 18.40 -13.26 -6.70
N LEU A 439 17.07 -13.07 -6.85
CA LEU A 439 16.49 -12.32 -7.96
C LEU A 439 16.98 -10.88 -7.96
N THR A 440 16.91 -10.20 -6.79
CA THR A 440 17.24 -8.78 -6.69
C THR A 440 18.75 -8.54 -6.68
N ALA A 441 19.48 -9.10 -5.71
CA ALA A 441 20.89 -8.77 -5.47
C ALA A 441 21.86 -9.42 -6.47
N HIS A 442 21.50 -10.57 -7.05
CA HIS A 442 22.41 -11.34 -7.91
C HIS A 442 21.98 -11.41 -9.38
N LEU A 443 20.70 -11.28 -9.69
CA LEU A 443 20.19 -11.28 -11.07
C LEU A 443 19.70 -9.91 -11.53
N ASN A 444 19.70 -8.91 -10.66
CA ASN A 444 19.20 -7.54 -10.90
C ASN A 444 17.77 -7.51 -11.48
N VAL A 445 16.90 -8.33 -10.92
CA VAL A 445 15.48 -8.43 -11.26
C VAL A 445 14.67 -7.91 -10.08
N ASN A 446 13.74 -6.97 -10.33
CA ASN A 446 12.86 -6.48 -9.28
C ASN A 446 12.11 -7.64 -8.63
N SER A 447 12.22 -7.80 -7.34
CA SER A 447 11.49 -8.83 -6.63
C SER A 447 11.02 -8.38 -5.25
N PHE A 448 9.92 -8.95 -4.81
CA PHE A 448 9.24 -8.64 -3.55
C PHE A 448 8.84 -9.93 -2.85
N ALA A 449 9.07 -10.05 -1.55
CA ALA A 449 8.52 -11.14 -0.77
C ALA A 449 7.23 -10.72 -0.06
N CYS A 450 6.21 -11.59 -0.05
CA CYS A 450 5.00 -11.40 0.73
C CYS A 450 4.89 -12.52 1.76
N LEU A 451 5.16 -12.19 3.03
CA LEU A 451 5.24 -13.13 4.14
C LEU A 451 4.09 -12.94 5.11
N ARG A 452 3.79 -13.99 5.86
CA ARG A 452 2.83 -13.93 6.96
C ARG A 452 3.46 -13.28 8.19
N GLN A 453 2.65 -12.49 8.91
CA GLN A 453 3.00 -12.04 10.25
C GLN A 453 2.93 -13.23 11.21
N PRO A 454 3.98 -13.56 11.95
CA PRO A 454 3.97 -14.65 12.93
C PRO A 454 3.14 -14.26 14.16
N SER A 455 2.53 -15.27 14.80
CA SER A 455 1.99 -15.14 16.15
C SER A 455 3.14 -15.02 17.15
N GLN A 456 2.94 -14.24 18.20
CA GLN A 456 3.89 -14.16 19.33
C GLN A 456 3.98 -15.47 20.10
N GLY A 457 2.90 -16.24 20.14
CA GLY A 457 2.86 -17.54 20.81
C GLY A 457 3.97 -18.51 20.37
N PRO A 458 4.21 -18.75 19.08
CA PRO A 458 5.34 -19.56 18.63
C PRO A 458 6.73 -19.02 19.01
N THR A 459 6.89 -17.71 19.13
CA THR A 459 8.17 -17.07 19.49
C THR A 459 8.56 -17.39 20.93
N PHE A 460 7.64 -17.32 21.86
CA PHE A 460 7.84 -17.69 23.27
C PHE A 460 7.47 -19.16 23.56
N GLY A 461 6.96 -19.89 22.57
CA GLY A 461 6.64 -21.34 22.67
C GLY A 461 7.83 -22.22 22.36
N VAL A 462 7.82 -22.96 21.27
CA VAL A 462 8.87 -23.96 20.95
C VAL A 462 9.67 -23.61 19.72
N LYS A 463 9.29 -22.67 18.87
CA LYS A 463 10.06 -22.43 17.67
C LYS A 463 9.92 -21.03 17.14
N GLY A 464 11.09 -20.54 16.76
CA GLY A 464 11.33 -19.26 16.23
C GLY A 464 10.52 -18.85 15.05
N GLY A 465 10.57 -17.57 14.89
CA GLY A 465 9.74 -16.82 14.02
C GLY A 465 9.90 -17.14 12.57
N ALA A 466 8.98 -16.62 11.82
CA ALA A 466 8.91 -16.72 10.38
C ALA A 466 9.84 -15.72 9.66
N ALA A 467 10.77 -15.07 10.35
CA ALA A 467 11.73 -14.13 9.75
C ALA A 467 12.71 -14.79 8.76
N GLY A 468 12.72 -16.12 8.67
CA GLY A 468 13.69 -16.89 7.90
C GLY A 468 14.74 -17.50 8.79
N GLY A 469 15.96 -17.70 8.29
CA GLY A 469 17.09 -18.22 9.08
C GLY A 469 18.42 -18.20 8.33
N GLY A 470 19.52 -18.21 9.06
CA GLY A 470 20.85 -18.04 8.50
C GLY A 470 20.95 -16.74 7.73
N TYR A 471 21.57 -16.77 6.57
CA TYR A 471 21.73 -15.59 5.71
C TYR A 471 20.54 -15.30 4.79
N ALA A 472 19.42 -16.02 4.95
CA ALA A 472 18.16 -15.74 4.26
C ALA A 472 17.08 -15.38 5.28
N GLN A 473 17.08 -14.12 5.75
CA GLN A 473 16.14 -13.63 6.74
C GLN A 473 15.74 -12.17 6.53
N VAL A 474 14.59 -11.77 7.10
CA VAL A 474 14.09 -10.39 7.17
C VAL A 474 14.67 -9.70 8.39
N ILE A 475 15.09 -8.47 8.24
CA ILE A 475 15.72 -7.68 9.30
C ILE A 475 14.96 -6.36 9.57
N PRO A 476 14.97 -5.88 10.82
CA PRO A 476 15.44 -6.55 12.05
C PRO A 476 14.56 -7.74 12.45
N MET A 477 15.19 -8.87 12.83
CA MET A 477 14.48 -10.09 13.18
C MET A 477 13.60 -9.92 14.44
N GLU A 478 14.08 -9.16 15.43
CA GLU A 478 13.35 -8.88 16.65
C GLU A 478 12.02 -8.16 16.35
N GLU A 479 12.05 -7.12 15.50
CA GLU A 479 10.84 -6.37 15.15
C GLU A 479 9.85 -7.21 14.35
N PHE A 480 10.34 -8.10 13.49
CA PHE A 480 9.50 -9.02 12.72
C PHE A 480 8.78 -10.03 13.62
N ASN A 481 9.50 -10.63 14.56
CA ASN A 481 9.00 -11.75 15.37
C ASN A 481 8.15 -11.33 16.56
N LEU A 482 8.20 -10.07 17.00
CA LEU A 482 7.45 -9.56 18.14
C LEU A 482 6.16 -8.84 17.72
N HIS A 483 6.00 -7.59 18.11
CA HIS A 483 4.73 -6.86 17.92
C HIS A 483 4.55 -6.29 16.51
N LEU A 484 5.62 -6.16 15.74
CA LEU A 484 5.67 -5.49 14.43
C LEU A 484 5.06 -4.07 14.51
N THR A 485 3.83 -3.87 14.09
CA THR A 485 3.07 -2.60 14.16
C THR A 485 1.77 -2.71 14.94
N GLY A 486 1.53 -3.83 15.62
CA GLY A 486 0.36 -4.02 16.48
C GLY A 486 -0.88 -4.62 15.79
N ASP A 487 -0.75 -5.19 14.58
CA ASP A 487 -1.90 -5.72 13.83
C ASP A 487 -2.62 -6.86 14.57
N ILE A 488 -1.86 -7.75 15.23
CA ILE A 488 -2.44 -8.84 16.03
C ILE A 488 -3.20 -8.31 17.25
N HIS A 489 -2.72 -7.22 17.86
CA HIS A 489 -3.44 -6.56 18.95
C HIS A 489 -4.77 -5.95 18.46
N ALA A 490 -4.80 -5.33 17.28
CA ALA A 490 -6.02 -4.82 16.67
C ALA A 490 -7.04 -5.94 16.42
N ILE A 491 -6.59 -7.08 15.90
CA ILE A 491 -7.42 -8.29 15.69
C ILE A 491 -7.96 -8.81 17.02
N THR A 492 -7.11 -8.91 18.05
CA THR A 492 -7.50 -9.38 19.38
C THR A 492 -8.56 -8.47 19.99
N ALA A 493 -8.38 -7.15 19.90
CA ALA A 493 -9.34 -6.16 20.38
C ALA A 493 -10.68 -6.26 19.64
N ALA A 494 -10.68 -6.33 18.30
CA ALA A 494 -11.87 -6.46 17.48
C ALA A 494 -12.63 -7.77 17.78
N ASN A 495 -11.91 -8.90 17.82
CA ASN A 495 -12.51 -10.20 18.10
C ASN A 495 -13.17 -10.27 19.49
N ASN A 496 -12.49 -9.73 20.50
CA ASN A 496 -12.97 -9.77 21.88
C ASN A 496 -14.10 -8.76 22.12
N LEU A 497 -14.13 -7.63 21.40
CA LEU A 497 -15.26 -6.72 21.39
C LEU A 497 -16.53 -7.43 20.86
N LEU A 498 -16.43 -8.18 19.77
CA LEU A 498 -17.56 -8.94 19.24
C LEU A 498 -18.03 -10.02 20.21
N ALA A 499 -17.10 -10.73 20.87
CA ALA A 499 -17.44 -11.71 21.89
C ALA A 499 -18.16 -11.08 23.10
N ALA A 500 -17.71 -9.90 23.54
CA ALA A 500 -18.36 -9.15 24.61
C ALA A 500 -19.76 -8.66 24.21
N ALA A 501 -19.93 -8.22 22.96
CA ALA A 501 -21.23 -7.79 22.43
C ALA A 501 -22.26 -8.93 22.42
N ILE A 502 -21.85 -10.16 22.07
CA ILE A 502 -22.72 -11.33 22.09
C ILE A 502 -23.24 -11.59 23.53
N ASP A 503 -22.30 -11.70 24.49
CA ASP A 503 -22.65 -12.01 25.90
C ASP A 503 -23.50 -10.88 26.53
N THR A 504 -23.17 -9.64 26.24
CA THR A 504 -23.94 -8.46 26.68
C THR A 504 -25.36 -8.46 26.13
N ARG A 505 -25.50 -8.79 24.84
CA ARG A 505 -26.80 -8.85 24.16
C ARG A 505 -27.70 -9.90 24.79
N ILE A 506 -27.19 -11.11 25.02
CA ILE A 506 -27.92 -12.19 25.66
C ILE A 506 -28.35 -11.80 27.06
N LEU A 507 -27.44 -11.22 27.87
CA LEU A 507 -27.76 -10.77 29.23
C LEU A 507 -28.91 -9.74 29.24
N HIS A 508 -28.84 -8.74 28.37
CA HIS A 508 -29.87 -7.70 28.34
C HIS A 508 -31.22 -8.20 27.81
N GLU A 509 -31.22 -9.05 26.80
CA GLU A 509 -32.46 -9.65 26.30
C GLU A 509 -33.16 -10.53 27.36
N ASN A 510 -32.38 -11.23 28.17
CA ASN A 510 -32.92 -12.12 29.20
C ASN A 510 -33.31 -11.38 30.51
N THR A 511 -32.83 -10.17 30.72
CA THR A 511 -33.07 -9.43 31.99
C THR A 511 -33.97 -8.21 31.85
N GLN A 512 -34.43 -7.88 30.63
CA GLN A 512 -35.25 -6.71 30.34
C GLN A 512 -36.51 -7.06 29.53
N THR A 513 -37.57 -6.28 29.74
CA THR A 513 -38.77 -6.36 28.89
C THR A 513 -38.51 -5.70 27.55
N ASP A 514 -39.28 -6.05 26.52
CA ASP A 514 -39.16 -5.52 25.15
C ASP A 514 -39.19 -4.00 25.14
N LYS A 515 -40.15 -3.41 25.83
CA LYS A 515 -40.31 -1.96 25.96
C LYS A 515 -39.12 -1.28 26.64
N ALA A 516 -38.56 -1.90 27.70
CA ALA A 516 -37.38 -1.37 28.38
C ALA A 516 -36.11 -1.48 27.48
N LEU A 517 -35.94 -2.61 26.79
CA LEU A 517 -34.85 -2.83 25.84
C LEU A 517 -34.94 -1.88 24.66
N TYR A 518 -36.12 -1.74 24.05
CA TYR A 518 -36.36 -0.82 22.94
C TYR A 518 -36.01 0.62 23.34
N ASN A 519 -36.49 1.09 24.51
CA ASN A 519 -36.25 2.44 24.98
C ASN A 519 -34.75 2.72 25.25
N ARG A 520 -33.97 1.70 25.57
CA ARG A 520 -32.51 1.83 25.73
C ARG A 520 -31.76 1.80 24.42
N LEU A 521 -32.24 1.01 23.44
CA LEU A 521 -31.64 0.93 22.11
C LEU A 521 -31.92 2.21 21.29
N VAL A 522 -33.13 2.78 21.46
CA VAL A 522 -33.56 4.02 20.80
C VAL A 522 -33.90 5.04 21.87
N PRO A 523 -32.89 5.67 22.52
CA PRO A 523 -33.14 6.60 23.62
C PRO A 523 -33.82 7.87 23.18
N LEU A 524 -34.55 8.51 24.11
CA LEU A 524 -35.11 9.84 23.93
C LEU A 524 -33.98 10.88 24.15
N VAL A 525 -33.60 11.59 23.09
CA VAL A 525 -32.58 12.65 23.14
C VAL A 525 -33.28 13.96 22.83
N ASN A 526 -33.24 14.92 23.75
CA ASN A 526 -33.94 16.23 23.61
C ASN A 526 -35.44 16.12 23.27
N GLY A 527 -36.10 15.07 23.79
CA GLY A 527 -37.54 14.86 23.56
C GLY A 527 -37.86 14.14 22.25
N VAL A 528 -36.89 13.78 21.43
CA VAL A 528 -37.06 13.08 20.15
C VAL A 528 -36.36 11.72 20.16
N ARG A 529 -36.98 10.73 19.51
CA ARG A 529 -36.34 9.44 19.23
C ARG A 529 -36.01 9.38 17.74
N GLU A 530 -34.80 8.98 17.42
CA GLU A 530 -34.35 8.80 16.06
C GLU A 530 -33.61 7.44 15.91
N PHE A 531 -33.78 6.81 14.75
CA PHE A 531 -32.99 5.62 14.39
C PHE A 531 -31.63 6.03 13.81
N SER A 532 -30.58 5.40 14.28
CA SER A 532 -29.29 5.45 13.60
C SER A 532 -29.32 4.67 12.27
N GLU A 533 -28.36 4.94 11.38
CA GLU A 533 -28.23 4.22 10.10
C GLU A 533 -28.18 2.69 10.28
N ILE A 534 -27.45 2.21 11.30
CA ILE A 534 -27.37 0.78 11.64
C ILE A 534 -28.75 0.23 12.01
N GLN A 535 -29.57 1.02 12.75
CA GLN A 535 -30.90 0.61 13.15
C GLN A 535 -31.90 0.62 11.99
N LEU A 536 -31.76 1.58 11.08
CA LEU A 536 -32.53 1.61 9.82
C LEU A 536 -32.19 0.39 8.93
N ALA A 537 -30.91 0.04 8.82
CA ALA A 537 -30.49 -1.17 8.11
C ALA A 537 -31.10 -2.45 8.72
N ARG A 538 -31.15 -2.55 10.06
CA ARG A 538 -31.82 -3.65 10.75
C ARG A 538 -33.33 -3.69 10.50
N LEU A 539 -34.04 -2.56 10.56
CA LEU A 539 -35.48 -2.47 10.24
C LEU A 539 -35.74 -2.96 8.82
N LYS A 540 -34.93 -2.54 7.85
CA LYS A 540 -35.02 -2.99 6.46
C LYS A 540 -34.82 -4.51 6.33
N LYS A 541 -33.84 -5.08 7.04
CA LYS A 541 -33.61 -6.54 7.09
C LYS A 541 -34.80 -7.29 7.66
N LEU A 542 -35.50 -6.72 8.65
CA LEU A 542 -36.72 -7.28 9.26
C LEU A 542 -37.98 -7.07 8.41
N GLY A 543 -37.89 -6.40 7.26
CA GLY A 543 -39.02 -6.06 6.41
C GLY A 543 -39.90 -4.93 6.96
N ILE A 544 -39.39 -4.14 7.91
CA ILE A 544 -40.11 -3.03 8.54
C ILE A 544 -39.75 -1.72 7.81
N ASN A 545 -40.65 -1.23 6.99
CA ASN A 545 -40.44 -0.02 6.17
C ASN A 545 -40.89 1.27 6.90
N LYS A 546 -40.49 1.42 8.16
CA LYS A 546 -40.81 2.59 8.99
C LYS A 546 -39.49 3.24 9.44
N THR A 547 -39.42 4.55 9.29
CA THR A 547 -38.24 5.35 9.67
C THR A 547 -38.45 6.17 10.94
N ASP A 548 -39.72 6.35 11.37
CA ASP A 548 -40.09 7.03 12.61
C ASP A 548 -40.24 6.02 13.76
N PRO A 549 -39.46 6.15 14.84
CA PRO A 549 -39.52 5.24 16.00
C PRO A 549 -40.92 5.21 16.68
N SER A 550 -41.70 6.28 16.59
CA SER A 550 -43.03 6.37 17.18
C SER A 550 -44.08 5.56 16.41
N MET A 551 -43.84 5.18 15.18
CA MET A 551 -44.75 4.47 14.30
C MET A 551 -44.67 2.95 14.41
N LEU A 552 -43.72 2.39 15.18
CA LEU A 552 -43.58 0.94 15.35
C LEU A 552 -44.68 0.39 16.23
N THR A 553 -45.24 -0.74 15.83
CA THR A 553 -46.14 -1.55 16.69
C THR A 553 -45.38 -2.25 17.80
N GLU A 554 -46.03 -2.73 18.83
CA GLU A 554 -45.40 -3.49 19.90
C GLU A 554 -44.71 -4.76 19.39
N GLU A 555 -45.27 -5.42 18.40
CA GLU A 555 -44.64 -6.58 17.74
C GLU A 555 -43.40 -6.20 16.94
N GLU A 556 -43.45 -5.09 16.21
CA GLU A 556 -42.26 -4.59 15.46
C GLU A 556 -41.15 -4.12 16.41
N MET A 557 -41.52 -3.46 17.53
CA MET A 557 -40.58 -3.10 18.59
C MET A 557 -39.90 -4.34 19.20
N SER A 558 -40.70 -5.41 19.46
CA SER A 558 -40.13 -6.67 19.98
C SER A 558 -39.18 -7.33 18.97
N LYS A 559 -39.56 -7.45 17.69
CA LYS A 559 -38.73 -7.99 16.61
C LYS A 559 -37.45 -7.18 16.42
N PHE A 560 -37.54 -5.87 16.48
CA PHE A 560 -36.38 -4.98 16.38
C PHE A 560 -35.47 -5.12 17.59
N ALA A 561 -36.03 -5.13 18.80
CA ALA A 561 -35.27 -5.09 20.05
C ALA A 561 -34.58 -6.42 20.37
N ARG A 562 -35.05 -7.58 19.88
CA ARG A 562 -34.50 -8.90 20.19
C ARG A 562 -33.82 -9.55 19.02
N LEU A 563 -32.67 -10.18 19.27
CA LEU A 563 -31.98 -11.10 18.35
C LEU A 563 -32.37 -12.55 18.64
N ASN A 564 -32.87 -12.84 19.84
CA ASN A 564 -33.26 -14.18 20.29
C ASN A 564 -32.16 -15.22 20.09
N ILE A 565 -30.92 -14.86 20.39
CA ILE A 565 -29.74 -15.74 20.23
C ILE A 565 -29.95 -17.02 21.06
N ASP A 566 -29.70 -18.16 20.42
CA ASP A 566 -29.60 -19.45 21.12
C ASP A 566 -28.17 -19.61 21.67
N PRO A 567 -27.99 -19.58 23.00
CA PRO A 567 -26.63 -19.66 23.60
C PRO A 567 -25.90 -20.96 23.29
N THR A 568 -26.61 -22.03 22.91
CA THR A 568 -26.04 -23.36 22.59
C THR A 568 -25.38 -23.35 21.20
N THR A 569 -25.73 -22.40 20.34
CA THR A 569 -25.25 -22.29 18.98
C THR A 569 -24.07 -21.31 18.81
N ILE A 570 -23.60 -20.69 19.89
CA ILE A 570 -22.51 -19.72 19.82
C ILE A 570 -21.23 -20.41 19.37
N THR A 571 -20.70 -20.00 18.21
CA THR A 571 -19.44 -20.49 17.66
C THR A 571 -18.27 -19.53 17.92
N TRP A 572 -18.57 -18.29 18.29
CA TRP A 572 -17.57 -17.23 18.48
C TRP A 572 -16.84 -17.38 19.81
N GLN A 573 -15.49 -17.44 19.73
CA GLN A 573 -14.63 -17.53 20.90
C GLN A 573 -13.84 -16.21 21.10
N ARG A 574 -13.37 -15.97 22.32
CA ARG A 574 -12.38 -14.94 22.59
C ARG A 574 -11.01 -15.39 22.09
N VAL A 575 -10.11 -14.45 21.85
CA VAL A 575 -8.75 -14.78 21.41
C VAL A 575 -7.70 -14.06 22.25
N LEU A 576 -6.51 -14.67 22.29
CA LEU A 576 -5.33 -14.10 22.93
C LEU A 576 -4.09 -14.58 22.17
N ASP A 577 -3.07 -13.73 22.01
CA ASP A 577 -1.83 -14.10 21.31
C ASP A 577 -0.73 -14.53 22.29
N THR A 578 -1.01 -15.55 23.09
CA THR A 578 -0.07 -16.20 24.01
C THR A 578 -0.41 -17.69 24.17
N ASN A 579 0.53 -18.49 24.64
CA ASN A 579 0.34 -19.93 24.85
C ASN A 579 -0.13 -20.21 26.30
N ASP A 580 -1.44 -20.28 26.52
CA ASP A 580 -2.03 -20.57 27.81
C ASP A 580 -3.09 -21.67 27.75
N ARG A 581 -2.68 -22.93 28.07
CA ARG A 581 -3.56 -24.10 28.01
C ARG A 581 -4.71 -24.07 29.02
N PHE A 582 -4.65 -23.25 30.08
CA PHE A 582 -5.72 -23.15 31.05
C PHE A 582 -6.94 -22.41 30.50
N LEU A 583 -6.78 -21.66 29.42
CA LEU A 583 -7.86 -20.95 28.74
C LEU A 583 -8.65 -21.83 27.74
N ARG A 584 -8.31 -23.11 27.59
CA ARG A 584 -8.99 -24.02 26.66
C ARG A 584 -10.42 -24.37 27.06
N LYS A 585 -10.74 -24.31 28.35
CA LYS A 585 -12.09 -24.52 28.88
C LYS A 585 -12.28 -23.72 30.16
N ILE A 586 -13.11 -22.70 30.08
CA ILE A 586 -13.39 -21.77 31.18
C ILE A 586 -14.91 -21.57 31.30
N THR A 587 -15.35 -21.19 32.48
CA THR A 587 -16.72 -20.76 32.71
C THR A 587 -16.72 -19.23 32.88
N ILE A 588 -17.47 -18.53 32.05
CA ILE A 588 -17.65 -17.08 32.11
C ILE A 588 -19.01 -16.73 32.68
N GLY A 589 -19.20 -15.47 33.13
CA GLY A 589 -20.46 -14.97 33.66
C GLY A 589 -20.75 -15.47 35.06
N GLN A 590 -19.74 -15.67 35.93
CA GLN A 590 -19.91 -16.25 37.27
C GLN A 590 -20.16 -15.22 38.39
N ALA A 591 -19.99 -13.92 38.12
CA ALA A 591 -20.22 -12.89 39.12
C ALA A 591 -21.74 -12.68 39.34
N SER A 592 -22.10 -12.12 40.50
CA SER A 592 -23.50 -11.87 40.86
C SER A 592 -24.18 -10.85 39.94
N THR A 593 -23.39 -10.00 39.29
CA THR A 593 -23.89 -9.01 38.32
C THR A 593 -24.46 -9.64 37.06
N GLU A 594 -24.01 -10.84 36.70
CA GLU A 594 -24.47 -11.62 35.54
C GLU A 594 -25.76 -12.41 35.85
N LYS A 595 -26.31 -12.31 37.06
CA LYS A 595 -27.63 -12.85 37.43
C LYS A 595 -27.81 -14.34 37.12
N GLY A 596 -26.72 -15.13 37.19
CA GLY A 596 -26.73 -16.57 36.90
C GLY A 596 -26.60 -16.93 35.44
N TYR A 597 -26.38 -15.99 34.54
CA TYR A 597 -26.14 -16.26 33.11
C TYR A 597 -24.68 -16.63 32.89
N SER A 598 -24.31 -17.85 33.24
CA SER A 598 -22.98 -18.40 32.99
C SER A 598 -22.99 -19.38 31.81
N ARG A 599 -21.86 -19.48 31.09
CA ARG A 599 -21.67 -20.46 30.03
C ARG A 599 -20.22 -20.97 29.95
N GLN A 600 -20.05 -22.13 29.37
CA GLN A 600 -18.72 -22.64 29.00
C GLN A 600 -18.21 -21.84 27.80
N ALA A 601 -16.95 -21.46 27.83
CA ALA A 601 -16.24 -20.76 26.76
C ALA A 601 -14.80 -21.24 26.70
N GLN A 602 -14.09 -20.79 25.69
CA GLN A 602 -12.65 -20.99 25.53
C GLN A 602 -12.01 -19.74 24.93
N PHE A 603 -10.68 -19.65 24.98
CA PHE A 603 -9.89 -18.75 24.16
C PHE A 603 -9.21 -19.55 23.05
N ASP A 604 -9.23 -18.98 21.84
CA ASP A 604 -8.43 -19.45 20.73
C ASP A 604 -7.18 -18.56 20.58
N ILE A 605 -6.18 -18.98 19.80
CA ILE A 605 -5.04 -18.10 19.46
C ILE A 605 -5.47 -17.04 18.44
N ALA A 606 -5.00 -15.80 18.58
CA ALA A 606 -5.45 -14.67 17.77
C ALA A 606 -5.33 -14.90 16.25
N VAL A 607 -4.27 -15.58 15.80
CA VAL A 607 -4.05 -15.90 14.37
C VAL A 607 -5.01 -16.99 13.82
N ALA A 608 -5.77 -17.66 14.70
CA ALA A 608 -6.81 -18.62 14.31
C ALA A 608 -8.20 -17.96 14.16
N SER A 609 -8.35 -16.68 14.48
CA SER A 609 -9.62 -15.97 14.41
C SER A 609 -10.11 -15.80 12.97
N GLU A 610 -11.44 -15.72 12.81
CA GLU A 610 -12.05 -15.38 11.52
C GLU A 610 -11.65 -13.96 11.06
N ILE A 611 -11.45 -13.00 11.99
CA ILE A 611 -11.00 -11.65 11.67
C ILE A 611 -9.61 -11.65 11.02
N MET A 612 -8.70 -12.52 11.47
CA MET A 612 -7.40 -12.71 10.80
C MET A 612 -7.57 -13.24 9.38
N ALA A 613 -8.50 -14.16 9.15
CA ALA A 613 -8.80 -14.68 7.81
C ALA A 613 -9.47 -13.61 6.92
N VAL A 614 -10.36 -12.79 7.48
CA VAL A 614 -10.95 -11.63 6.80
C VAL A 614 -9.85 -10.66 6.36
N LEU A 615 -8.93 -10.26 7.27
CA LEU A 615 -7.82 -9.38 6.96
C LEU A 615 -6.96 -9.91 5.80
N ALA A 616 -6.73 -11.21 5.76
CA ALA A 616 -5.90 -11.83 4.73
C ALA A 616 -6.58 -11.93 3.35
N LEU A 617 -7.91 -11.97 3.29
CA LEU A 617 -8.68 -12.14 2.05
C LEU A 617 -9.33 -10.86 1.53
N THR A 618 -9.32 -9.79 2.30
CA THR A 618 -9.89 -8.50 1.89
C THR A 618 -9.06 -7.80 0.83
N ASP A 619 -9.72 -7.05 -0.04
CA ASP A 619 -9.09 -6.28 -1.12
C ASP A 619 -9.23 -4.76 -0.98
N SER A 620 -10.07 -4.30 -0.06
CA SER A 620 -10.31 -2.89 0.23
C SER A 620 -10.89 -2.70 1.63
N LEU A 621 -10.88 -1.48 2.13
CA LEU A 621 -11.52 -1.14 3.41
C LEU A 621 -13.04 -1.37 3.36
N LYS A 622 -13.65 -1.16 2.21
CA LYS A 622 -15.09 -1.42 1.98
C LYS A 622 -15.39 -2.92 2.05
N ASP A 623 -14.62 -3.74 1.32
CA ASP A 623 -14.77 -5.20 1.35
C ASP A 623 -14.52 -5.75 2.77
N MET A 624 -13.51 -5.22 3.49
CA MET A 624 -13.27 -5.59 4.88
C MET A 624 -14.48 -5.30 5.77
N LYS A 625 -15.10 -4.12 5.66
CA LYS A 625 -16.31 -3.76 6.41
C LYS A 625 -17.46 -4.72 6.11
N GLU A 626 -17.70 -5.03 4.84
CA GLU A 626 -18.74 -5.96 4.41
C GLU A 626 -18.49 -7.38 4.93
N ARG A 627 -17.25 -7.87 4.88
CA ARG A 627 -16.86 -9.18 5.42
C ARG A 627 -17.03 -9.25 6.94
N LEU A 628 -16.58 -8.23 7.67
CA LEU A 628 -16.76 -8.14 9.12
C LEU A 628 -18.25 -8.16 9.51
N GLY A 629 -19.11 -7.46 8.76
CA GLY A 629 -20.55 -7.46 8.99
C GLY A 629 -21.22 -8.82 8.79
N ARG A 630 -20.75 -9.61 7.81
CA ARG A 630 -21.28 -10.93 7.48
C ARG A 630 -20.83 -12.06 8.41
N MET A 631 -19.87 -11.86 9.31
CA MET A 631 -19.42 -12.89 10.25
C MET A 631 -20.61 -13.42 11.07
N VAL A 632 -20.85 -14.72 11.01
CA VAL A 632 -21.92 -15.41 11.74
C VAL A 632 -21.39 -15.86 13.09
N VAL A 633 -22.02 -15.42 14.17
CA VAL A 633 -21.56 -15.66 15.54
C VAL A 633 -22.37 -16.71 16.29
N ALA A 634 -23.63 -16.87 15.92
CA ALA A 634 -24.59 -17.82 16.49
C ALA A 634 -25.78 -18.01 15.54
N SER A 635 -26.74 -18.81 15.93
CA SER A 635 -28.10 -18.83 15.35
C SER A 635 -29.11 -18.28 16.36
N ASP A 636 -30.23 -17.75 15.85
CA ASP A 636 -31.38 -17.46 16.69
C ASP A 636 -32.15 -18.74 17.04
N LYS A 637 -33.17 -18.62 17.90
CA LYS A 637 -34.02 -19.75 18.31
C LYS A 637 -34.82 -20.39 17.17
N ASN A 638 -34.87 -19.74 15.99
CA ASN A 638 -35.52 -20.25 14.78
C ASN A 638 -34.49 -20.88 13.81
N GLY A 639 -33.21 -20.94 14.19
CA GLY A 639 -32.13 -21.46 13.36
C GLY A 639 -31.58 -20.48 12.32
N GLN A 640 -31.99 -19.20 12.32
CA GLN A 640 -31.46 -18.19 11.41
C GLN A 640 -30.09 -17.67 11.88
N PRO A 641 -29.17 -17.34 10.98
CA PRO A 641 -27.85 -16.87 11.35
C PRO A 641 -27.93 -15.47 11.96
N VAL A 642 -27.25 -15.27 13.09
CA VAL A 642 -27.02 -13.97 13.73
C VAL A 642 -25.62 -13.51 13.38
N THR A 643 -25.52 -12.32 12.79
CA THR A 643 -24.27 -11.75 12.27
C THR A 643 -23.73 -10.60 13.16
N ALA A 644 -22.48 -10.21 12.94
CA ALA A 644 -21.90 -9.02 13.55
C ALA A 644 -22.66 -7.74 13.19
N GLU A 645 -23.25 -7.66 11.98
CA GLU A 645 -24.13 -6.57 11.57
C GLU A 645 -25.42 -6.54 12.41
N ASP A 646 -26.01 -7.67 12.74
CA ASP A 646 -27.18 -7.74 13.61
C ASP A 646 -26.91 -7.24 15.03
N LEU A 647 -25.69 -7.43 15.51
CA LEU A 647 -25.20 -6.89 16.78
C LEU A 647 -24.88 -5.39 16.71
N GLY A 648 -24.79 -4.80 15.51
CA GLY A 648 -24.50 -3.40 15.29
C GLY A 648 -23.04 -3.00 15.52
N VAL A 649 -22.10 -3.96 15.56
CA VAL A 649 -20.68 -3.71 15.91
C VAL A 649 -19.78 -3.51 14.70
N THR A 650 -20.26 -3.73 13.47
CA THR A 650 -19.45 -3.73 12.24
C THR A 650 -18.60 -2.48 12.09
N GLY A 651 -19.16 -1.29 12.35
CA GLY A 651 -18.43 -0.03 12.29
C GLY A 651 -17.26 0.03 13.28
N ALA A 652 -17.51 -0.38 14.53
CA ALA A 652 -16.48 -0.40 15.58
C ALA A 652 -15.35 -1.40 15.25
N LEU A 653 -15.68 -2.59 14.74
CA LEU A 653 -14.69 -3.56 14.26
C LEU A 653 -13.85 -2.98 13.13
N THR A 654 -14.47 -2.30 12.16
CA THR A 654 -13.77 -1.66 11.04
C THR A 654 -12.82 -0.56 11.51
N VAL A 655 -13.23 0.25 12.49
CA VAL A 655 -12.37 1.30 13.09
C VAL A 655 -11.15 0.69 13.78
N LEU A 656 -11.33 -0.39 14.54
CA LEU A 656 -10.20 -1.10 15.18
C LEU A 656 -9.23 -1.68 14.14
N MET A 657 -9.73 -2.11 12.98
CA MET A 657 -8.95 -2.76 11.93
C MET A 657 -8.41 -1.79 10.86
N LYS A 658 -8.73 -0.48 10.91
CA LYS A 658 -8.42 0.49 9.85
C LYS A 658 -6.93 0.64 9.53
N ASP A 659 -6.06 0.45 10.51
CA ASP A 659 -4.61 0.53 10.33
C ASP A 659 -3.98 -0.86 10.09
N ALA A 660 -4.60 -1.91 10.62
CA ALA A 660 -4.16 -3.28 10.39
C ALA A 660 -4.33 -3.74 8.93
N ILE A 661 -5.21 -3.11 8.14
CA ILE A 661 -5.42 -3.44 6.72
C ILE A 661 -4.23 -3.06 5.83
N LYS A 662 -3.37 -2.14 6.28
CA LYS A 662 -2.20 -1.66 5.55
C LYS A 662 -1.04 -2.65 5.70
N PRO A 663 -0.42 -3.14 4.61
CA PRO A 663 0.75 -4.02 4.70
C PRO A 663 1.96 -3.34 5.34
N ASN A 664 2.77 -4.13 6.04
CA ASN A 664 4.01 -3.67 6.67
C ASN A 664 5.19 -3.90 5.72
N LEU A 665 5.91 -2.85 5.39
CA LEU A 665 7.13 -2.87 4.59
C LEU A 665 8.34 -3.07 5.50
N MET A 666 9.17 -4.05 5.16
CA MET A 666 10.47 -4.36 5.74
C MET A 666 11.47 -4.74 4.63
N GLN A 667 12.63 -5.28 5.00
CA GLN A 667 13.67 -5.69 4.06
C GLN A 667 14.38 -6.97 4.50
N THR A 668 15.03 -7.65 3.54
CA THR A 668 15.91 -8.77 3.80
C THR A 668 17.32 -8.30 4.17
N LEU A 669 18.19 -9.24 4.59
CA LEU A 669 19.63 -8.98 4.82
C LEU A 669 20.36 -8.35 3.62
N GLU A 670 19.93 -8.62 2.39
CA GLU A 670 20.50 -8.02 1.17
C GLU A 670 19.72 -6.81 0.66
N GLY A 671 18.77 -6.28 1.48
CA GLY A 671 18.02 -5.05 1.17
C GLY A 671 16.88 -5.23 0.18
N THR A 672 16.44 -6.46 -0.11
CA THR A 672 15.25 -6.73 -0.92
C THR A 672 13.99 -6.41 -0.13
N PRO A 673 12.98 -5.72 -0.70
CA PRO A 673 11.77 -5.35 0.02
C PRO A 673 10.90 -6.56 0.34
N VAL A 674 10.21 -6.47 1.49
CA VAL A 674 9.32 -7.51 2.01
C VAL A 674 8.05 -6.89 2.55
N PHE A 675 6.88 -7.41 2.18
CA PHE A 675 5.64 -7.17 2.92
C PHE A 675 5.41 -8.27 3.94
N VAL A 676 5.13 -7.85 5.18
CA VAL A 676 4.71 -8.72 6.27
C VAL A 676 3.28 -8.33 6.62
N HIS A 677 2.32 -9.18 6.27
CA HIS A 677 0.91 -8.80 6.46
C HIS A 677 0.00 -10.00 6.61
N ALA A 678 -0.88 -9.95 7.61
CA ALA A 678 -1.76 -11.02 8.06
C ALA A 678 -1.00 -12.34 8.35
N GLY A 679 -1.56 -13.22 9.11
CA GLY A 679 -0.88 -14.46 9.52
C GLY A 679 -1.84 -15.61 9.84
N PRO A 680 -2.90 -15.89 9.01
CA PRO A 680 -3.85 -16.92 9.33
C PRO A 680 -3.20 -18.31 9.34
N PHE A 681 -3.64 -19.17 10.26
CA PHE A 681 -3.16 -20.55 10.30
C PHE A 681 -3.66 -21.35 9.10
N ALA A 682 -2.78 -22.19 8.53
CA ALA A 682 -3.12 -23.04 7.38
C ALA A 682 -4.01 -24.24 7.72
N ASN A 683 -4.25 -24.55 8.99
CA ASN A 683 -5.13 -25.66 9.40
C ASN A 683 -6.61 -25.28 9.24
N ILE A 684 -6.96 -24.06 9.64
CA ILE A 684 -8.35 -23.61 9.77
C ILE A 684 -8.67 -22.38 8.89
N ALA A 685 -7.67 -21.89 8.19
CA ALA A 685 -7.79 -20.83 7.19
C ALA A 685 -6.86 -21.14 6.00
N HIS A 686 -6.71 -20.23 5.06
CA HIS A 686 -5.90 -20.45 3.86
C HIS A 686 -4.39 -20.43 4.09
N GLY A 687 -3.89 -19.86 5.20
CA GLY A 687 -2.49 -20.00 5.60
C GLY A 687 -1.47 -19.25 4.75
N ASN A 688 -1.83 -18.08 4.22
CA ASN A 688 -1.00 -17.27 3.32
C ASN A 688 -0.99 -15.79 3.78
N SER A 689 -0.08 -15.01 3.23
CA SER A 689 -0.09 -13.55 3.33
C SER A 689 -1.37 -12.96 2.72
N SER A 690 -1.62 -11.67 2.93
CA SER A 690 -2.84 -11.01 2.48
C SER A 690 -2.91 -10.84 0.96
N VAL A 691 -4.14 -10.73 0.44
CA VAL A 691 -4.42 -10.36 -0.95
C VAL A 691 -3.90 -8.97 -1.26
N LEU A 692 -4.06 -8.02 -0.33
CA LEU A 692 -3.60 -6.63 -0.50
C LEU A 692 -2.08 -6.52 -0.66
N ALA A 693 -1.32 -7.23 0.19
CA ALA A 693 0.14 -7.24 0.08
C ALA A 693 0.59 -7.75 -1.30
N ASP A 694 -0.02 -8.83 -1.78
CA ASP A 694 0.31 -9.41 -3.08
C ASP A 694 -0.06 -8.47 -4.24
N LYS A 695 -1.28 -7.89 -4.23
CA LYS A 695 -1.72 -6.93 -5.25
C LYS A 695 -0.79 -5.72 -5.35
N ILE A 696 -0.43 -5.15 -4.20
CA ILE A 696 0.49 -3.99 -4.16
C ILE A 696 1.88 -4.39 -4.67
N ALA A 697 2.42 -5.51 -4.20
CA ALA A 697 3.74 -5.98 -4.61
C ALA A 697 3.81 -6.27 -6.11
N LEU A 698 2.77 -6.92 -6.69
CA LEU A 698 2.70 -7.24 -8.12
C LEU A 698 2.71 -5.98 -8.99
N LYS A 699 2.02 -4.93 -8.57
CA LYS A 699 2.05 -3.62 -9.24
C LYS A 699 3.41 -2.94 -9.12
N LEU A 700 4.04 -2.99 -7.94
CA LEU A 700 5.32 -2.34 -7.70
C LEU A 700 6.48 -2.95 -8.49
N VAL A 701 6.54 -4.27 -8.59
CA VAL A 701 7.67 -4.93 -9.30
C VAL A 701 7.60 -4.74 -10.81
N GLY A 702 6.41 -4.52 -11.39
CA GLY A 702 6.17 -4.38 -12.83
C GLY A 702 6.27 -5.71 -13.59
N GLU A 703 5.97 -5.69 -14.89
CA GLU A 703 5.76 -6.88 -15.76
C GLU A 703 6.92 -7.90 -15.72
N GLU A 704 8.16 -7.43 -15.68
CA GLU A 704 9.36 -8.28 -15.64
C GLU A 704 9.80 -8.68 -14.23
N GLY A 705 9.15 -8.11 -13.20
CA GLY A 705 9.48 -8.36 -11.81
C GLY A 705 8.76 -9.58 -11.23
N PHE A 706 9.16 -9.98 -10.02
CA PHE A 706 8.67 -11.18 -9.36
C PHE A 706 8.14 -10.87 -7.96
N VAL A 707 6.97 -11.42 -7.65
CA VAL A 707 6.45 -11.46 -6.28
C VAL A 707 6.44 -12.90 -5.80
N VAL A 708 7.11 -13.16 -4.68
CA VAL A 708 7.21 -14.49 -4.09
C VAL A 708 6.45 -14.52 -2.78
N THR A 709 5.44 -15.37 -2.71
CA THR A 709 4.65 -15.60 -1.48
C THR A 709 4.74 -17.04 -1.06
N GLU A 710 4.44 -17.32 0.22
CA GLU A 710 4.51 -18.68 0.77
C GLU A 710 3.12 -19.25 1.11
N ALA A 711 3.01 -20.57 1.05
CA ALA A 711 1.87 -21.32 1.57
C ALA A 711 2.24 -22.13 2.81
N GLY A 712 1.35 -22.15 3.81
CA GLY A 712 1.59 -22.89 5.04
C GLY A 712 1.56 -24.41 4.83
N PHE A 713 2.43 -25.15 5.52
CA PHE A 713 2.55 -26.61 5.46
C PHE A 713 2.92 -27.16 4.06
N GLY A 714 2.33 -28.30 3.67
CA GLY A 714 2.55 -28.94 2.39
C GLY A 714 1.65 -28.41 1.27
N ALA A 715 1.97 -28.80 0.04
CA ALA A 715 1.17 -28.44 -1.13
C ALA A 715 -0.26 -29.00 -1.05
N ASP A 716 -0.44 -30.11 -0.36
CA ASP A 716 -1.73 -30.75 -0.07
C ASP A 716 -2.63 -29.91 0.86
N ILE A 717 -2.08 -28.98 1.61
CA ILE A 717 -2.82 -28.13 2.57
C ILE A 717 -2.77 -26.66 2.16
N GLY A 718 -1.62 -26.01 2.28
CA GLY A 718 -1.52 -24.57 2.07
C GLY A 718 -1.66 -24.16 0.62
N MET A 719 -1.04 -24.89 -0.31
CA MET A 719 -1.17 -24.59 -1.75
C MET A 719 -2.59 -24.90 -2.27
N GLU A 720 -3.19 -25.99 -1.85
CA GLU A 720 -4.57 -26.34 -2.21
C GLU A 720 -5.52 -25.19 -1.82
N LYS A 721 -5.42 -24.68 -0.59
CA LYS A 721 -6.22 -23.56 -0.09
C LYS A 721 -5.88 -22.24 -0.77
N PHE A 722 -4.61 -22.03 -1.08
CA PHE A 722 -4.19 -20.87 -1.86
C PHE A 722 -4.95 -20.81 -3.19
N PHE A 723 -4.99 -21.90 -3.92
CA PHE A 723 -5.68 -21.97 -5.20
C PHE A 723 -7.20 -21.90 -5.04
N ASN A 724 -7.79 -22.74 -4.22
CA ASN A 724 -9.24 -22.84 -4.14
C ASN A 724 -9.91 -21.72 -3.32
N ILE A 725 -9.18 -21.00 -2.45
CA ILE A 725 -9.73 -19.92 -1.63
C ILE A 725 -9.14 -18.57 -2.05
N LYS A 726 -7.81 -18.38 -1.91
CA LYS A 726 -7.18 -17.08 -2.12
C LYS A 726 -7.21 -16.64 -3.59
N CYS A 727 -6.93 -17.53 -4.54
CA CYS A 727 -7.03 -17.20 -5.97
C CYS A 727 -8.48 -16.89 -6.40
N ARG A 728 -9.48 -17.58 -5.82
CA ARG A 728 -10.90 -17.25 -6.09
C ARG A 728 -11.27 -15.87 -5.54
N ALA A 729 -10.80 -15.52 -4.35
CA ALA A 729 -11.09 -14.24 -3.70
C ALA A 729 -10.37 -13.07 -4.38
N SER A 730 -9.12 -13.26 -4.83
CA SER A 730 -8.26 -12.20 -5.36
C SER A 730 -8.29 -12.03 -6.87
N GLY A 731 -8.64 -13.09 -7.62
CA GLY A 731 -8.46 -13.17 -9.06
C GLY A 731 -7.01 -13.38 -9.51
N LEU A 732 -6.04 -13.41 -8.57
CA LEU A 732 -4.63 -13.59 -8.87
C LEU A 732 -4.30 -15.08 -9.05
N VAL A 733 -3.47 -15.40 -10.03
CA VAL A 733 -3.04 -16.77 -10.31
C VAL A 733 -1.51 -16.83 -10.43
N PRO A 734 -0.84 -17.75 -9.71
CA PRO A 734 0.61 -17.91 -9.80
C PRO A 734 1.07 -18.37 -11.19
N ASN A 735 2.23 -17.85 -11.61
CA ASN A 735 2.94 -18.28 -12.79
C ASN A 735 3.74 -19.56 -12.54
N VAL A 736 4.27 -19.73 -11.31
CA VAL A 736 5.14 -20.85 -10.92
C VAL A 736 4.84 -21.26 -9.47
N VAL A 737 4.95 -22.56 -9.20
CA VAL A 737 5.04 -23.11 -7.85
C VAL A 737 6.48 -23.54 -7.58
N VAL A 738 7.05 -23.11 -6.48
CA VAL A 738 8.32 -23.61 -5.93
C VAL A 738 7.97 -24.62 -4.82
N LEU A 739 8.36 -25.86 -5.01
CA LEU A 739 8.09 -26.93 -4.05
C LEU A 739 9.34 -27.26 -3.24
N VAL A 740 9.31 -26.96 -1.95
CA VAL A 740 10.46 -27.14 -1.05
C VAL A 740 10.52 -28.57 -0.53
N ALA A 741 11.69 -29.19 -0.61
CA ALA A 741 12.00 -30.49 -0.07
C ALA A 741 13.31 -30.48 0.72
N THR A 742 13.51 -31.48 1.59
CA THR A 742 14.77 -31.74 2.28
C THR A 742 15.05 -33.25 2.26
N VAL A 743 16.33 -33.64 2.14
CA VAL A 743 16.73 -35.05 2.16
C VAL A 743 16.24 -35.76 3.42
N ARG A 744 16.35 -35.10 4.58
CA ARG A 744 15.89 -35.69 5.86
C ARG A 744 14.36 -35.87 5.92
N ALA A 745 13.58 -34.99 5.34
CA ALA A 745 12.11 -35.17 5.25
C ALA A 745 11.78 -36.37 4.36
N LEU A 746 12.47 -36.51 3.23
CA LEU A 746 12.29 -37.66 2.35
C LEU A 746 12.67 -38.95 3.04
N LYS A 747 13.80 -39.01 3.77
CA LYS A 747 14.17 -40.19 4.59
C LYS A 747 13.06 -40.57 5.59
N MET A 748 12.41 -39.55 6.22
CA MET A 748 11.29 -39.82 7.13
C MET A 748 10.08 -40.37 6.41
N HIS A 749 9.77 -39.85 5.23
CA HIS A 749 8.66 -40.33 4.40
C HIS A 749 8.94 -41.72 3.79
N GLY A 750 10.22 -42.11 3.65
CA GLY A 750 10.67 -43.44 3.21
C GLY A 750 10.66 -44.51 4.31
N GLY A 751 10.18 -44.17 5.52
CA GLY A 751 10.13 -45.13 6.63
C GLY A 751 11.21 -44.95 7.68
N GLY A 752 11.98 -43.87 7.61
CA GLY A 752 12.94 -43.51 8.64
C GLY A 752 12.29 -43.32 10.02
N PRO A 753 13.05 -43.51 11.12
CA PRO A 753 12.51 -43.45 12.47
C PRO A 753 11.97 -42.04 12.80
N SER A 754 10.99 -41.96 13.71
CA SER A 754 10.41 -40.68 14.12
C SER A 754 11.45 -39.75 14.72
N VAL A 755 11.38 -38.46 14.36
CA VAL A 755 12.28 -37.41 14.84
C VAL A 755 11.56 -36.50 15.84
N THR A 756 12.33 -35.98 16.78
CA THR A 756 11.86 -35.07 17.84
C THR A 756 12.71 -33.81 17.79
N ALA A 757 12.10 -32.62 17.71
CA ALA A 757 12.87 -31.36 17.70
C ALA A 757 13.63 -31.20 19.04
N GLY A 758 14.86 -30.67 18.96
CA GLY A 758 15.72 -30.55 20.14
C GLY A 758 16.42 -31.85 20.56
N VAL A 759 16.15 -32.98 19.91
CA VAL A 759 16.84 -34.27 20.13
C VAL A 759 17.82 -34.50 18.96
N PRO A 760 19.06 -34.97 19.23
CA PRO A 760 20.02 -35.31 18.17
C PRO A 760 19.41 -36.29 17.16
N LEU A 761 19.70 -36.05 15.89
CA LEU A 761 19.22 -36.93 14.81
C LEU A 761 19.89 -38.30 14.88
N LYS A 762 19.12 -39.34 14.56
CA LYS A 762 19.64 -40.68 14.44
C LYS A 762 20.49 -40.84 13.17
N LYS A 763 21.31 -41.90 13.13
CA LYS A 763 22.27 -42.19 12.05
C LYS A 763 21.61 -42.24 10.66
N GLU A 764 20.38 -42.77 10.56
CA GLU A 764 19.61 -42.85 9.32
C GLU A 764 19.42 -41.49 8.65
N TYR A 765 19.48 -40.38 9.41
CA TYR A 765 19.35 -39.04 8.92
C TYR A 765 20.67 -38.33 8.68
N THR A 766 21.77 -38.77 9.35
CA THR A 766 23.09 -38.12 9.29
C THR A 766 24.08 -38.84 8.40
N GLU A 767 23.82 -40.08 8.06
CA GLU A 767 24.61 -40.94 7.15
C GLU A 767 23.85 -41.12 5.83
N GLU A 768 24.57 -41.43 4.75
CA GLU A 768 24.00 -41.68 3.43
C GLU A 768 23.02 -42.89 3.49
N ASN A 769 21.81 -42.67 2.94
CA ASN A 769 20.82 -43.73 2.81
C ASN A 769 19.95 -43.55 1.56
N ILE A 770 20.49 -43.97 0.43
CA ILE A 770 19.89 -43.84 -0.90
C ILE A 770 18.51 -44.53 -0.95
N GLN A 771 18.34 -45.68 -0.30
CA GLN A 771 17.04 -46.41 -0.33
C GLN A 771 15.94 -45.66 0.40
N LEU A 772 16.19 -45.13 1.60
CA LEU A 772 15.21 -44.33 2.33
C LEU A 772 14.80 -43.07 1.57
N VAL A 773 15.77 -42.43 0.88
CA VAL A 773 15.49 -41.27 0.03
C VAL A 773 14.64 -41.66 -1.16
N ALA A 774 14.97 -42.75 -1.87
CA ALA A 774 14.20 -43.23 -3.01
C ALA A 774 12.75 -43.56 -2.64
N ASP A 775 12.56 -44.30 -1.53
CA ASP A 775 11.23 -44.65 -1.02
C ASP A 775 10.41 -43.42 -0.60
N GLY A 776 11.06 -42.43 0.01
CA GLY A 776 10.42 -41.19 0.44
C GLY A 776 10.09 -40.21 -0.68
N CYS A 777 10.76 -40.32 -1.82
CA CYS A 777 10.46 -39.53 -3.00
C CYS A 777 9.04 -39.75 -3.54
N CYS A 778 8.35 -40.81 -3.15
CA CYS A 778 6.93 -40.97 -3.45
C CYS A 778 6.06 -39.81 -2.93
N ASN A 779 6.38 -39.25 -1.75
CA ASN A 779 5.70 -38.04 -1.22
C ASN A 779 5.98 -36.80 -2.09
N LEU A 780 7.24 -36.56 -2.46
CA LEU A 780 7.63 -35.47 -3.37
C LEU A 780 6.88 -35.56 -4.71
N GLN A 781 6.86 -36.76 -5.31
CA GLN A 781 6.15 -37.02 -6.57
C GLN A 781 4.66 -36.72 -6.45
N LYS A 782 4.02 -37.15 -5.34
CA LYS A 782 2.59 -36.82 -5.10
C LYS A 782 2.34 -35.34 -4.96
N GLN A 783 3.21 -34.60 -4.26
CA GLN A 783 3.08 -33.15 -4.10
C GLN A 783 3.29 -32.39 -5.43
N ILE A 784 4.20 -32.87 -6.30
CA ILE A 784 4.35 -32.36 -7.68
C ILE A 784 3.05 -32.58 -8.47
N GLN A 785 2.48 -33.80 -8.41
CA GLN A 785 1.21 -34.12 -9.06
C GLN A 785 0.06 -33.23 -8.58
N ILE A 786 -0.02 -32.94 -7.26
CA ILE A 786 -1.03 -32.05 -6.70
C ILE A 786 -0.93 -30.65 -7.34
N ALA A 787 0.28 -30.09 -7.47
CA ALA A 787 0.45 -28.80 -8.14
C ALA A 787 0.06 -28.86 -9.63
N GLN A 788 0.35 -29.95 -10.31
CA GLN A 788 -0.01 -30.17 -11.72
C GLN A 788 -1.53 -30.30 -11.93
N LEU A 789 -2.33 -30.73 -10.92
CA LEU A 789 -3.79 -30.72 -10.98
C LEU A 789 -4.33 -29.31 -11.30
N PHE A 790 -3.66 -28.28 -10.80
CA PHE A 790 -4.02 -26.88 -11.03
C PHE A 790 -3.42 -26.28 -12.31
N GLY A 791 -2.56 -27.01 -13.04
CA GLY A 791 -1.99 -26.62 -14.32
C GLY A 791 -0.90 -25.55 -14.25
N VAL A 792 -0.21 -25.41 -13.12
CA VAL A 792 0.88 -24.46 -12.90
C VAL A 792 2.25 -25.17 -12.98
N PRO A 793 3.28 -24.61 -13.64
CA PRO A 793 4.63 -25.15 -13.66
C PRO A 793 5.24 -25.28 -12.25
N VAL A 794 5.98 -26.36 -12.01
CA VAL A 794 6.60 -26.67 -10.70
C VAL A 794 8.11 -26.69 -10.81
N VAL A 795 8.79 -25.93 -9.94
CA VAL A 795 10.24 -26.03 -9.71
C VAL A 795 10.47 -26.56 -8.31
N VAL A 796 11.33 -27.57 -8.15
CA VAL A 796 11.66 -28.13 -6.84
C VAL A 796 12.90 -27.43 -6.27
N ALA A 797 12.77 -26.87 -5.06
CA ALA A 797 13.88 -26.33 -4.28
C ALA A 797 14.30 -27.35 -3.21
N LEU A 798 15.46 -27.93 -3.36
CA LEU A 798 16.02 -28.89 -2.40
C LEU A 798 16.93 -28.14 -1.42
N ASN A 799 16.48 -27.92 -0.19
CA ASN A 799 17.31 -27.36 0.87
C ASN A 799 18.38 -28.34 1.32
N VAL A 800 19.62 -28.01 1.08
CA VAL A 800 20.79 -28.87 1.37
C VAL A 800 21.33 -28.60 2.76
N PHE A 801 21.52 -29.67 3.54
CA PHE A 801 22.19 -29.64 4.84
C PHE A 801 23.58 -30.22 4.75
N LYS A 802 24.42 -29.89 5.74
CA LYS A 802 25.83 -30.33 5.78
C LYS A 802 26.03 -31.87 5.74
N THR A 803 25.01 -32.61 6.17
CA THR A 803 25.00 -34.07 6.21
C THR A 803 24.53 -34.73 4.93
N ASP A 804 23.96 -33.99 4.00
CA ASP A 804 23.37 -34.52 2.78
C ASP A 804 24.50 -34.85 1.77
N THR A 805 24.48 -36.06 1.20
CA THR A 805 25.48 -36.49 0.25
C THR A 805 25.11 -36.11 -1.18
N ARG A 806 26.11 -36.00 -2.04
CA ARG A 806 25.90 -35.66 -3.45
C ARG A 806 25.00 -36.70 -4.15
N ALA A 807 25.14 -37.96 -3.85
CA ALA A 807 24.36 -39.05 -4.42
C ALA A 807 22.84 -38.92 -4.04
N GLU A 808 22.55 -38.58 -2.79
CA GLU A 808 21.18 -38.33 -2.33
C GLU A 808 20.56 -37.12 -3.03
N ILE A 809 21.33 -36.02 -3.15
CA ILE A 809 20.89 -34.79 -3.82
C ILE A 809 20.56 -35.06 -5.30
N ASP A 810 21.47 -35.71 -6.02
CA ASP A 810 21.31 -36.00 -7.45
C ASP A 810 20.10 -36.92 -7.68
N LEU A 811 19.91 -37.95 -6.84
CA LEU A 811 18.75 -38.83 -6.90
C LEU A 811 17.42 -38.07 -6.74
N VAL A 812 17.32 -37.18 -5.74
CA VAL A 812 16.09 -36.38 -5.52
C VAL A 812 15.81 -35.49 -6.74
N CYS A 813 16.84 -34.82 -7.26
CA CYS A 813 16.69 -33.97 -8.43
C CYS A 813 16.24 -34.75 -9.68
N GLU A 814 16.79 -35.93 -9.90
CA GLU A 814 16.42 -36.80 -11.01
C GLU A 814 14.95 -37.28 -10.88
N LEU A 815 14.57 -37.79 -9.71
CA LEU A 815 13.21 -38.29 -9.47
C LEU A 815 12.15 -37.18 -9.54
N ALA A 816 12.49 -35.97 -9.09
CA ALA A 816 11.60 -34.80 -9.22
C ALA A 816 11.35 -34.44 -10.69
N LYS A 817 12.39 -34.41 -11.53
CA LYS A 817 12.27 -34.14 -12.97
C LYS A 817 11.47 -35.25 -13.67
N ARG A 818 11.71 -36.51 -13.33
CA ARG A 818 10.92 -37.66 -13.83
C ARG A 818 9.44 -37.57 -13.46
N ALA A 819 9.13 -37.00 -12.29
CA ALA A 819 7.74 -36.77 -11.85
C ALA A 819 7.06 -35.57 -12.57
N GLY A 820 7.78 -34.87 -13.44
CA GLY A 820 7.27 -33.77 -14.25
C GLY A 820 7.48 -32.37 -13.65
N ALA A 821 8.40 -32.22 -12.68
CA ALA A 821 8.86 -30.89 -12.31
C ALA A 821 9.62 -30.25 -13.49
N PHE A 822 9.46 -28.95 -13.64
CA PHE A 822 10.18 -28.17 -14.67
C PHE A 822 11.69 -28.24 -14.47
N ASP A 823 12.10 -28.07 -13.21
CA ASP A 823 13.47 -28.26 -12.74
C ASP A 823 13.51 -28.64 -11.26
N ALA A 824 14.67 -29.12 -10.79
CA ALA A 824 14.93 -29.40 -9.39
C ALA A 824 16.35 -28.94 -9.05
N VAL A 825 16.46 -28.03 -8.08
CA VAL A 825 17.68 -27.25 -7.81
C VAL A 825 18.08 -27.37 -6.35
N PRO A 826 19.33 -27.75 -6.05
CA PRO A 826 19.91 -27.67 -4.70
C PRO A 826 20.08 -26.23 -4.25
N CYS A 827 19.74 -25.94 -3.00
CA CYS A 827 19.74 -24.58 -2.45
C CYS A 827 20.61 -24.48 -1.19
N HIS A 828 21.46 -23.46 -1.13
CA HIS A 828 22.41 -23.19 -0.03
C HIS A 828 22.21 -21.80 0.61
N HIS A 829 21.08 -21.17 0.40
CA HIS A 829 20.82 -19.79 0.85
C HIS A 829 20.91 -19.60 2.37
N TRP A 830 20.64 -20.65 3.16
CA TRP A 830 20.79 -20.56 4.61
C TRP A 830 22.24 -20.22 5.01
N SER A 831 23.23 -20.75 4.31
CA SER A 831 24.64 -20.55 4.64
C SER A 831 25.30 -19.38 3.90
N VAL A 832 24.78 -18.95 2.74
CA VAL A 832 25.47 -17.96 1.89
C VAL A 832 24.52 -16.88 1.30
N GLY A 833 23.30 -16.78 1.81
CA GLY A 833 22.33 -15.78 1.36
C GLY A 833 21.81 -16.00 -0.06
N GLY A 834 21.38 -14.95 -0.74
CA GLY A 834 20.82 -15.00 -2.10
C GLY A 834 21.72 -15.71 -3.12
N LYS A 835 23.04 -15.62 -2.95
CA LYS A 835 24.00 -16.32 -3.80
C LYS A 835 23.72 -17.83 -3.88
N GLY A 836 23.28 -18.44 -2.76
CA GLY A 836 22.95 -19.87 -2.68
C GLY A 836 21.63 -20.27 -3.34
N SER A 837 20.85 -19.35 -3.87
CA SER A 837 19.59 -19.58 -4.59
C SER A 837 19.58 -19.03 -6.04
N VAL A 838 20.74 -18.66 -6.59
CA VAL A 838 20.82 -18.08 -7.95
C VAL A 838 20.32 -19.06 -9.01
N ASP A 839 20.66 -20.32 -8.91
CA ASP A 839 20.22 -21.35 -9.87
C ASP A 839 18.71 -21.62 -9.74
N LEU A 840 18.18 -21.60 -8.52
CA LEU A 840 16.72 -21.63 -8.29
C LEU A 840 16.04 -20.42 -8.94
N ALA A 841 16.61 -19.22 -8.78
CA ALA A 841 16.06 -17.99 -9.38
C ALA A 841 16.05 -18.04 -10.90
N ARG A 842 17.07 -18.62 -11.53
CA ARG A 842 17.12 -18.87 -12.98
C ARG A 842 16.04 -19.85 -13.42
N ALA A 843 15.91 -21.00 -12.75
CA ALA A 843 14.88 -21.99 -13.04
C ALA A 843 13.46 -21.43 -12.88
N VAL A 844 13.20 -20.63 -11.83
CA VAL A 844 11.91 -19.95 -11.60
C VAL A 844 11.62 -18.94 -12.72
N ARG A 845 12.63 -18.15 -13.13
CA ARG A 845 12.50 -17.18 -14.21
C ARG A 845 12.15 -17.86 -15.54
N GLU A 846 12.77 -18.97 -15.87
CA GLU A 846 12.48 -19.75 -17.05
C GLU A 846 11.09 -20.39 -16.99
N ALA A 847 10.72 -20.97 -15.85
CA ALA A 847 9.42 -21.58 -15.62
C ALA A 847 8.28 -20.55 -15.74
N ALA A 848 8.48 -19.31 -15.26
CA ALA A 848 7.51 -18.24 -15.32
C ALA A 848 7.17 -17.77 -16.74
N ASN A 849 8.04 -18.01 -17.71
CA ASN A 849 7.81 -17.72 -19.14
C ASN A 849 6.96 -18.81 -19.84
N LYS A 850 6.72 -19.93 -19.15
CA LYS A 850 5.81 -20.96 -19.68
C LYS A 850 4.36 -20.53 -19.48
N ARG A 851 3.51 -20.78 -20.45
CA ARG A 851 2.09 -20.49 -20.34
C ARG A 851 1.45 -21.41 -19.29
N SER A 852 0.95 -20.87 -18.20
CA SER A 852 0.13 -21.58 -17.21
C SER A 852 -1.24 -21.94 -17.85
N ARG A 853 -1.73 -23.14 -17.52
CA ARG A 853 -3.08 -23.61 -17.87
C ARG A 853 -3.91 -23.77 -16.60
N PHE A 854 -3.91 -22.74 -15.78
CA PHE A 854 -4.56 -22.78 -14.48
C PHE A 854 -6.03 -23.18 -14.57
N ARG A 855 -6.45 -24.01 -13.61
CA ARG A 855 -7.83 -24.44 -13.40
C ARG A 855 -8.08 -24.68 -11.92
N PHE A 856 -9.28 -24.42 -11.48
CA PHE A 856 -9.71 -24.79 -10.13
C PHE A 856 -9.98 -26.29 -10.03
N LEU A 857 -9.83 -26.85 -8.83
CA LEU A 857 -10.01 -28.28 -8.58
C LEU A 857 -11.48 -28.71 -8.74
N TYR A 858 -12.41 -27.82 -8.38
CA TYR A 858 -13.86 -28.08 -8.41
C TYR A 858 -14.63 -26.82 -8.80
N ASP A 859 -15.84 -27.00 -9.33
CA ASP A 859 -16.80 -25.91 -9.55
C ASP A 859 -17.37 -25.45 -8.20
N ILE A 860 -17.44 -24.14 -7.99
CA ILE A 860 -17.94 -23.53 -6.75
C ILE A 860 -19.43 -23.84 -6.51
N GLN A 861 -20.19 -24.12 -7.57
CA GLN A 861 -21.61 -24.42 -7.52
C GLN A 861 -21.91 -25.86 -7.07
N LEU A 862 -20.91 -26.74 -7.00
CA LEU A 862 -21.12 -28.10 -6.53
C LEU A 862 -21.62 -28.12 -5.08
N PRO A 863 -22.41 -29.14 -4.67
CA PRO A 863 -22.78 -29.35 -3.26
C PRO A 863 -21.54 -29.39 -2.35
N ILE A 864 -21.69 -28.96 -1.09
CA ILE A 864 -20.58 -28.94 -0.11
C ILE A 864 -19.91 -30.31 -0.02
N VAL A 865 -20.69 -31.39 0.05
CA VAL A 865 -20.19 -32.78 0.13
C VAL A 865 -19.30 -33.14 -1.06
N GLU A 866 -19.72 -32.77 -2.27
CA GLU A 866 -18.97 -33.07 -3.50
C GLU A 866 -17.65 -32.29 -3.59
N LYS A 867 -17.63 -31.03 -3.11
CA LYS A 867 -16.39 -30.28 -3.00
C LYS A 867 -15.41 -30.88 -2.01
N ILE A 868 -15.89 -31.36 -0.86
CA ILE A 868 -15.10 -32.09 0.13
C ILE A 868 -14.53 -33.36 -0.49
N ARG A 869 -15.38 -34.15 -1.17
CA ARG A 869 -15.01 -35.39 -1.85
C ARG A 869 -13.96 -35.18 -2.93
N ALA A 870 -14.12 -34.13 -3.76
CA ALA A 870 -13.14 -33.76 -4.79
C ALA A 870 -11.74 -33.50 -4.22
N ILE A 871 -11.64 -32.76 -3.09
CA ILE A 871 -10.36 -32.54 -2.40
C ILE A 871 -9.82 -33.85 -1.83
N ALA A 872 -10.65 -34.64 -1.11
CA ALA A 872 -10.21 -35.86 -0.46
C ALA A 872 -9.64 -36.88 -1.46
N GLN A 873 -10.30 -37.06 -2.58
CA GLN A 873 -9.89 -38.04 -3.62
C GLN A 873 -8.69 -37.50 -4.44
N SER A 874 -8.78 -36.31 -4.99
CA SER A 874 -7.77 -35.83 -5.94
C SER A 874 -6.46 -35.42 -5.25
N VAL A 875 -6.55 -34.73 -4.10
CA VAL A 875 -5.40 -34.22 -3.38
C VAL A 875 -4.82 -35.25 -2.42
N TYR A 876 -5.65 -35.80 -1.54
CA TYR A 876 -5.17 -36.72 -0.50
C TYR A 876 -5.04 -38.15 -0.95
N GLY A 877 -5.76 -38.54 -2.01
CA GLY A 877 -5.78 -39.93 -2.48
C GLY A 877 -6.67 -40.84 -1.64
N ALA A 878 -7.65 -40.28 -0.94
CA ALA A 878 -8.67 -41.06 -0.22
C ALA A 878 -9.58 -41.81 -1.21
N LYS A 879 -10.09 -42.95 -0.81
CA LYS A 879 -11.05 -43.70 -1.60
C LYS A 879 -12.43 -43.00 -1.61
N ASP A 880 -12.84 -42.49 -0.45
CA ASP A 880 -14.06 -41.71 -0.26
C ASP A 880 -14.01 -40.95 1.06
N ILE A 881 -15.09 -40.24 1.39
CA ILE A 881 -15.31 -39.51 2.66
C ILE A 881 -16.42 -40.21 3.46
N GLU A 882 -16.37 -40.09 4.77
CA GLU A 882 -17.41 -40.53 5.71
C GLU A 882 -17.83 -39.35 6.57
N LEU A 883 -19.10 -38.99 6.56
CA LEU A 883 -19.65 -37.87 7.32
C LEU A 883 -20.27 -38.39 8.63
N SER A 884 -19.92 -37.73 9.75
CA SER A 884 -20.66 -37.93 10.99
C SER A 884 -22.10 -37.36 10.86
N PRO A 885 -23.06 -37.83 11.67
CA PRO A 885 -24.40 -37.24 11.68
C PRO A 885 -24.41 -35.77 12.00
N GLU A 886 -23.49 -35.28 12.85
CA GLU A 886 -23.33 -33.90 13.20
C GLU A 886 -22.81 -33.07 12.01
N ALA A 887 -21.83 -33.60 11.30
CA ALA A 887 -21.27 -32.95 10.10
C ALA A 887 -22.36 -32.84 9.01
N GLN A 888 -23.14 -33.88 8.77
CA GLN A 888 -24.24 -33.87 7.80
C GLN A 888 -25.31 -32.82 8.18
N SER A 889 -25.73 -32.77 9.44
CA SER A 889 -26.72 -31.79 9.92
C SER A 889 -26.26 -30.35 9.74
N LYS A 890 -24.97 -30.07 9.98
CA LYS A 890 -24.39 -28.74 9.75
C LYS A 890 -24.28 -28.36 8.27
N ILE A 891 -23.91 -29.32 7.40
CA ILE A 891 -23.89 -29.14 5.95
C ILE A 891 -25.28 -28.76 5.44
N ASP A 892 -26.32 -29.50 5.89
CA ASP A 892 -27.70 -29.22 5.50
C ASP A 892 -28.14 -27.83 5.96
N ARG A 893 -27.81 -27.45 7.21
CA ARG A 893 -28.07 -26.12 7.75
C ARG A 893 -27.39 -25.03 6.92
N TYR A 894 -26.10 -25.13 6.62
CA TYR A 894 -25.38 -24.15 5.83
C TYR A 894 -25.91 -24.06 4.41
N THR A 895 -26.34 -25.16 3.83
CA THR A 895 -26.97 -25.19 2.52
C THR A 895 -28.32 -24.42 2.53
N GLN A 896 -29.16 -24.68 3.56
CA GLN A 896 -30.44 -23.95 3.74
C GLN A 896 -30.24 -22.47 4.00
N GLN A 897 -29.17 -22.09 4.71
CA GLN A 897 -28.80 -20.69 4.96
C GLN A 897 -28.19 -20.00 3.73
N GLY A 898 -28.04 -20.70 2.58
CA GLY A 898 -27.53 -20.11 1.34
C GLY A 898 -25.99 -20.10 1.20
N PHE A 899 -25.27 -20.79 2.08
CA PHE A 899 -23.80 -20.82 2.08
C PHE A 899 -23.21 -21.97 1.24
N GLY A 900 -24.04 -22.64 0.44
CA GLY A 900 -23.61 -23.76 -0.40
C GLY A 900 -22.50 -23.44 -1.41
N ASN A 901 -22.39 -22.22 -1.87
CA ASN A 901 -21.43 -21.77 -2.89
C ASN A 901 -20.06 -21.32 -2.33
N LEU A 902 -19.79 -21.55 -1.04
CA LEU A 902 -18.51 -21.23 -0.45
C LEU A 902 -17.45 -22.32 -0.75
N PRO A 903 -16.16 -21.95 -0.92
CA PRO A 903 -15.06 -22.89 -1.07
C PRO A 903 -14.78 -23.63 0.24
N ILE A 904 -14.06 -24.74 0.12
CA ILE A 904 -13.73 -25.63 1.23
C ILE A 904 -12.29 -25.40 1.71
N CYS A 905 -12.13 -25.33 3.02
CA CYS A 905 -10.86 -25.26 3.73
C CYS A 905 -10.71 -26.51 4.61
N MET A 906 -10.07 -27.58 4.10
CA MET A 906 -9.93 -28.82 4.84
C MET A 906 -9.04 -28.67 6.08
N ALA A 907 -9.61 -28.91 7.27
CA ALA A 907 -8.87 -28.90 8.53
C ALA A 907 -8.46 -30.33 8.92
N LYS A 908 -7.23 -30.73 8.62
CA LYS A 908 -6.65 -32.03 8.90
C LYS A 908 -5.22 -31.96 9.43
N THR A 909 -4.68 -33.09 9.88
CA THR A 909 -3.25 -33.19 10.22
C THR A 909 -2.37 -32.76 9.03
N HIS A 910 -1.32 -32.01 9.30
CA HIS A 910 -0.34 -31.61 8.29
C HIS A 910 0.81 -32.60 8.11
N LEU A 911 0.92 -33.65 8.98
CA LEU A 911 2.04 -34.59 9.00
C LEU A 911 1.81 -35.85 8.14
N SER A 912 0.66 -35.95 7.49
CA SER A 912 0.30 -37.06 6.59
C SER A 912 -0.69 -36.57 5.53
N LEU A 913 -0.72 -37.22 4.37
CA LEU A 913 -1.79 -37.05 3.38
C LEU A 913 -3.13 -37.64 3.87
N SER A 914 -3.11 -38.63 4.78
CA SER A 914 -4.31 -39.18 5.42
C SER A 914 -4.72 -38.38 6.67
N HIS A 915 -5.73 -38.86 7.38
CA HIS A 915 -6.13 -38.39 8.69
C HIS A 915 -5.26 -38.93 9.85
N GLN A 916 -4.35 -39.84 9.56
CA GLN A 916 -3.47 -40.52 10.52
C GLN A 916 -2.04 -39.97 10.38
N PRO A 917 -1.51 -39.28 11.39
CA PRO A 917 -0.20 -38.58 11.29
C PRO A 917 1.00 -39.54 11.22
N GLU A 918 0.83 -40.75 11.68
CA GLU A 918 1.83 -41.79 11.64
C GLU A 918 2.04 -42.39 10.25
N ARG A 919 1.04 -42.34 9.38
CA ARG A 919 1.10 -42.85 8.00
C ARG A 919 1.87 -41.87 7.11
N LYS A 920 3.14 -42.16 6.90
CA LYS A 920 4.05 -41.35 6.08
C LYS A 920 4.00 -41.74 4.59
N GLY A 921 4.75 -41.07 3.76
CA GLY A 921 4.81 -41.29 2.32
C GLY A 921 3.48 -40.94 1.62
N VAL A 922 2.90 -41.88 0.89
CA VAL A 922 1.61 -41.76 0.18
C VAL A 922 0.65 -42.87 0.68
N PRO A 923 -0.11 -42.60 1.74
CA PRO A 923 -1.14 -43.52 2.21
C PRO A 923 -2.16 -43.88 1.12
N ARG A 924 -2.58 -45.17 1.08
CA ARG A 924 -3.58 -45.68 0.13
C ARG A 924 -4.72 -46.33 0.88
N ASP A 925 -5.84 -46.57 0.20
CA ASP A 925 -6.98 -47.35 0.66
C ASP A 925 -7.53 -46.89 2.02
N PHE A 926 -7.77 -45.59 2.16
CA PHE A 926 -8.39 -45.02 3.35
C PHE A 926 -9.64 -44.19 3.00
N ILE A 927 -10.59 -44.19 3.92
CA ILE A 927 -11.74 -43.29 3.91
C ILE A 927 -11.40 -42.10 4.81
N LEU A 928 -11.75 -40.87 4.37
CA LEU A 928 -11.48 -39.68 5.13
C LEU A 928 -12.68 -39.34 6.03
N PRO A 929 -12.56 -39.48 7.37
CA PRO A 929 -13.67 -39.18 8.28
C PRO A 929 -13.81 -37.68 8.48
N ILE A 930 -15.02 -37.15 8.31
CA ILE A 930 -15.40 -35.78 8.59
C ILE A 930 -16.25 -35.76 9.84
N SER A 931 -15.68 -35.33 10.96
CA SER A 931 -16.33 -35.36 12.28
C SER A 931 -17.22 -34.15 12.53
N ASP A 932 -16.89 -33.01 11.98
CA ASP A 932 -17.66 -31.78 12.14
C ASP A 932 -17.44 -30.86 10.92
N VAL A 933 -18.32 -29.87 10.74
CA VAL A 933 -18.19 -28.82 9.72
C VAL A 933 -18.48 -27.46 10.35
N ARG A 934 -17.59 -26.52 10.14
CA ARG A 934 -17.74 -25.13 10.59
C ARG A 934 -17.67 -24.18 9.41
N ALA A 935 -18.06 -22.94 9.62
CA ALA A 935 -18.06 -21.91 8.58
C ALA A 935 -17.43 -20.62 9.09
N SER A 936 -16.60 -20.00 8.25
CA SER A 936 -16.11 -18.64 8.38
C SER A 936 -16.77 -17.81 7.30
N ILE A 937 -17.99 -17.34 7.56
CA ILE A 937 -18.86 -16.72 6.55
C ILE A 937 -18.35 -15.33 6.14
N GLY A 938 -17.82 -14.56 7.08
CA GLY A 938 -17.19 -13.27 6.81
C GLY A 938 -15.94 -13.42 5.95
N ALA A 939 -15.11 -14.40 6.26
CA ALA A 939 -13.93 -14.73 5.44
C ALA A 939 -14.31 -15.39 4.10
N GLY A 940 -15.48 -16.08 4.06
CA GLY A 940 -16.03 -16.63 2.84
C GLY A 940 -15.56 -18.06 2.52
N PHE A 941 -15.52 -18.96 3.50
CA PHE A 941 -15.22 -20.39 3.30
C PHE A 941 -15.85 -21.28 4.38
N ILE A 942 -16.01 -22.57 4.07
CA ILE A 942 -16.45 -23.63 4.99
C ILE A 942 -15.25 -24.50 5.32
N TYR A 943 -15.10 -24.90 6.60
CA TYR A 943 -13.99 -25.76 7.00
C TYR A 943 -14.45 -27.04 7.70
N PRO A 944 -14.41 -28.19 6.96
CA PRO A 944 -14.62 -29.50 7.51
C PRO A 944 -13.48 -29.92 8.43
N LEU A 945 -13.82 -30.52 9.58
CA LEU A 945 -12.87 -31.04 10.56
C LEU A 945 -12.70 -32.56 10.35
N VAL A 946 -11.46 -32.96 10.05
CA VAL A 946 -11.09 -34.33 9.73
C VAL A 946 -10.61 -35.04 10.99
N GLY A 947 -11.24 -36.16 11.35
CA GLY A 947 -10.89 -37.03 12.48
C GLY A 947 -12.02 -37.92 12.91
N THR A 948 -11.73 -38.92 13.71
CA THR A 948 -12.73 -39.83 14.31
C THR A 948 -12.99 -39.43 15.75
N GLU A 949 -14.26 -39.48 16.19
CA GLU A 949 -14.64 -39.28 17.60
C GLU A 949 -14.10 -40.37 18.56
N ALA A 950 -13.72 -41.51 18.03
CA ALA A 950 -13.51 -42.73 18.77
C ALA A 950 -12.08 -43.01 19.27
N ARG A 951 -11.17 -42.04 19.27
CA ARG A 951 -9.91 -42.25 20.02
C ARG A 951 -10.05 -41.68 21.41
N SER A 952 -10.35 -42.64 22.29
CA SER A 952 -10.35 -42.45 23.72
C SER A 952 -9.10 -41.74 24.24
N ALA A 953 -9.27 -41.16 25.38
CA ALA A 953 -8.37 -40.36 26.20
C ALA A 953 -6.87 -40.73 26.27
N ASN A 954 -6.35 -41.70 25.55
CA ASN A 954 -4.98 -42.17 25.71
C ASN A 954 -4.00 -41.88 24.56
N ASP A 955 -4.48 -41.44 23.36
CA ASP A 955 -3.60 -41.19 22.22
C ASP A 955 -3.67 -39.73 21.77
N SER A 956 -3.14 -38.87 22.59
CA SER A 956 -3.14 -37.45 22.31
C SER A 956 -1.75 -36.97 21.89
N VAL A 957 -1.61 -36.76 20.62
CA VAL A 957 -0.53 -35.93 20.11
C VAL A 957 -1.16 -34.65 19.60
N SER A 958 -0.89 -33.59 20.28
CA SER A 958 -1.21 -32.24 19.88
C SER A 958 -0.49 -31.91 18.59
N MET A 959 -1.25 -31.61 17.57
CA MET A 959 -0.76 -31.23 16.25
C MET A 959 -1.23 -29.84 15.86
N MET A 960 -0.81 -28.87 16.62
CA MET A 960 -1.07 -27.50 16.28
C MET A 960 0.20 -26.76 15.99
N CYS A 961 0.24 -26.17 14.85
CA CYS A 961 1.39 -25.40 14.41
C CYS A 961 2.66 -26.27 14.25
N GLY A 962 3.33 -26.29 13.11
CA GLY A 962 4.52 -27.10 12.84
C GLY A 962 5.68 -26.99 13.82
N CYS A 963 5.44 -26.55 15.04
CA CYS A 963 6.42 -26.20 16.04
C CYS A 963 6.08 -26.64 17.46
N ILE A 964 4.95 -27.32 17.74
CA ILE A 964 4.57 -27.59 19.13
C ILE A 964 4.56 -29.09 19.41
N TRP A 965 5.45 -29.49 20.30
CA TRP A 965 5.45 -30.77 21.01
C TRP A 965 4.40 -30.77 22.09
N LEU A 966 3.43 -31.67 22.01
CA LEU A 966 2.53 -31.87 23.12
C LEU A 966 2.39 -33.38 23.35
N SER A 967 3.17 -33.87 24.33
CA SER A 967 3.08 -35.25 24.83
C SER A 967 1.89 -35.49 25.76
N ASP A 968 1.11 -34.44 26.19
CA ASP A 968 0.24 -34.57 27.34
C ASP A 968 -1.21 -34.10 27.12
N VAL A 969 -1.73 -34.02 25.89
CA VAL A 969 -3.12 -33.58 25.69
C VAL A 969 -4.03 -34.71 25.26
N LYS A 970 -4.97 -35.05 26.16
CA LYS A 970 -6.04 -36.03 25.95
C LYS A 970 -7.28 -35.28 25.40
N GLY A 971 -7.66 -35.53 24.16
CA GLY A 971 -8.85 -34.97 23.48
C GLY A 971 -8.87 -35.26 21.99
N PRO A 972 -10.03 -35.20 21.31
CA PRO A 972 -10.08 -35.46 19.88
C PRO A 972 -9.23 -34.45 19.09
N PRO A 973 -8.46 -34.88 18.09
CA PRO A 973 -7.44 -34.06 17.39
C PRO A 973 -8.01 -32.78 16.75
N TRP A 974 -9.28 -32.80 16.36
CA TRP A 974 -9.94 -31.66 15.68
C TRP A 974 -10.40 -30.55 16.63
N SER A 975 -10.73 -30.87 17.91
CA SER A 975 -11.12 -29.85 18.90
C SER A 975 -9.96 -28.89 19.29
N GLN A 976 -8.75 -29.22 18.87
CA GLN A 976 -7.53 -28.52 19.25
C GLN A 976 -6.94 -27.65 18.15
N MET A 977 -7.51 -27.67 16.94
CA MET A 977 -6.92 -26.94 15.80
C MET A 977 -6.99 -25.42 15.92
N SER A 978 -7.96 -24.87 16.65
CA SER A 978 -8.10 -23.45 16.96
C SER A 978 -7.78 -23.13 18.42
N THR A 979 -7.65 -24.15 19.27
CA THR A 979 -7.49 -23.94 20.71
C THR A 979 -6.13 -23.38 21.08
N MET A 980 -6.11 -22.67 22.21
CA MET A 980 -4.91 -22.09 22.81
C MET A 980 -3.80 -23.12 22.98
N PRO A 981 -2.61 -22.92 22.39
CA PRO A 981 -1.45 -23.77 22.63
C PRO A 981 -1.02 -23.74 24.11
N GLY A 982 -0.35 -24.79 24.56
CA GLY A 982 0.31 -24.79 25.88
C GLY A 982 1.80 -24.54 25.75
N LEU A 983 2.41 -24.02 26.82
CA LEU A 983 3.85 -23.93 26.92
C LEU A 983 4.44 -25.33 27.11
N PRO A 984 5.62 -25.64 26.52
CA PRO A 984 6.37 -26.86 26.78
C PRO A 984 6.98 -26.85 28.19
N THR A 985 7.51 -28.00 28.63
CA THR A 985 8.18 -28.13 29.96
C THR A 985 9.34 -27.15 30.11
N ARG A 986 10.10 -26.90 29.02
CA ARG A 986 11.12 -25.85 28.94
C ARG A 986 10.74 -24.88 27.84
N PRO A 987 10.03 -23.80 28.16
CA PRO A 987 9.69 -22.77 27.19
C PRO A 987 10.92 -21.96 26.76
N CYS A 988 10.87 -21.38 25.57
CA CYS A 988 11.96 -20.55 25.02
C CYS A 988 12.28 -19.34 25.90
N PHE A 989 11.31 -18.83 26.67
CA PHE A 989 11.55 -17.68 27.55
C PHE A 989 12.59 -17.91 28.65
N TYR A 990 13.00 -19.17 28.95
CA TYR A 990 14.15 -19.43 29.82
C TYR A 990 15.47 -18.88 29.28
N ASP A 991 15.56 -18.75 27.99
CA ASP A 991 16.78 -18.31 27.28
C ASP A 991 16.66 -16.86 26.80
N ILE A 992 15.46 -16.26 26.88
CA ILE A 992 15.19 -14.90 26.38
C ILE A 992 15.34 -13.91 27.54
N ASP A 993 16.18 -12.89 27.35
CA ASP A 993 16.38 -11.79 28.27
C ASP A 993 16.62 -10.47 27.54
N LEU A 994 16.51 -9.36 28.24
CA LEU A 994 16.78 -8.02 27.74
C LEU A 994 18.01 -7.45 28.46
N ASP A 995 19.00 -7.05 27.69
CA ASP A 995 20.09 -6.22 28.21
C ASP A 995 19.54 -4.79 28.44
N ALA A 996 19.46 -4.39 29.69
CA ALA A 996 18.84 -3.11 30.08
C ALA A 996 19.67 -1.88 29.69
N GLU A 997 20.99 -2.03 29.46
CA GLU A 997 21.86 -0.93 29.06
C GLU A 997 21.89 -0.72 27.55
N THR A 998 21.90 -1.80 26.79
CA THR A 998 21.95 -1.77 25.32
C THR A 998 20.60 -1.93 24.66
N GLU A 999 19.53 -2.22 25.42
CA GLU A 999 18.19 -2.57 24.95
C GLU A 999 18.17 -3.77 23.97
N GLN A 1000 19.22 -4.60 24.01
CA GLN A 1000 19.32 -5.76 23.12
C GLN A 1000 18.65 -7.00 23.72
N VAL A 1001 17.79 -7.66 22.90
CA VAL A 1001 17.17 -8.93 23.29
C VAL A 1001 18.18 -10.06 23.14
N LYS A 1002 18.39 -10.85 24.19
CA LYS A 1002 19.26 -12.04 24.20
C LYS A 1002 18.43 -13.31 24.03
N GLY A 1003 18.96 -14.33 23.38
CA GLY A 1003 18.34 -15.67 23.29
C GLY A 1003 17.10 -15.77 22.39
N LEU A 1004 16.84 -14.80 21.55
CA LEU A 1004 15.76 -14.85 20.57
C LEU A 1004 16.29 -15.55 19.28
N PHE A 1005 16.55 -16.84 19.39
CA PHE A 1005 17.03 -17.77 18.34
C PHE A 1005 18.35 -17.42 17.61
#